data_4a4f2137047a096d1d60094c1234b9c1
#
_entry.id   4a4f2137047a096d1d60094c1234b9c1
#
_cell.length_a   1.000
_cell.length_b   1.000
_cell.length_c   1.000
_cell.angle_alpha   90.00
_cell.angle_beta   90.00
_cell.angle_gamma   90.00
#
_symmetry.space_group_name_H-M   'P 1'
#
loop_
_entity.id
_entity.type
_entity.pdbx_description
1 polymer ?
#
loop_
_entity_poly.entity_id
_entity_poly.type
_entity_poly.pdbx_seq_one_letter_code
_entity_poly.pdbx_strand_id
1 'polypeptide(L)'
;MKLKLPLILLLLSLKSLAQAVKEQDTIKTETLQEVVVTASRTKESFLRSPISIEQLKSADAKNYGSPSNFDALENLKEVQIITPSLGFKVINTRGFANTTNVRFAQLIDGIDNQAPHLGAPIANALGANDLDIDKIEVIPGSAAALYGMNAINGLANIQTKNPFEYQGMSIQQLTGVNHTGNVDRFSPQLFTTTNLRYAQALNSKIAFKVNGSITTGTDWVADNQTDLAPKINASTNLYGDDNPAYDEVNGYGNESANRRTLTLNGKKYVVSRTGYRETDIADYGIENYKWDGGLYFRPKKGHELAITYKGALINTVYQRSNRFRLDDYKLSQYAIDYHTDIFMVRAYLTQENTGNSYNIRSLAENMDRAFKSDDKWFADYTTAYNNAVNNGSAVADAHKTARTTSDQGRFIPGTDAYKQKKEELVNINNWDYGAALRVKSSLIHSEGLLNWDKAFADFFTKIGAQLLSGFDYRTYIIVPDGNYFINPENNDENLKYGKTGGFTQLSKDLFSEKLRLSAAIRADKADYFDLKFTPRITAVCSPKEEINFRVSYQSGYRFPSIFEGFSNVNSGGVKRVGGLRIMSDGIFENSYTKVSIDKFQAQVTSDINTLGLTQAQAIEKNKGIIQKNPYTYLKPEFVRSFEFGFRGLALKKSLFIDTDFYYNRYENFIAQVEASIPNTTDPAQIPTALYAKTTQSRYRLWTNSKSKIYNYGSSLGLKYRFNKMFSALGNVTYSKLDRTDDKDGLEDGFNTPQIMVNGTVVAENFWKNLGASVTYRQQSKYDYVSFLVSGEVPAYWTIDAQVNYTFEKPGVIAKIGGTNFLNKPYYSILGGPQIGAFYYLSLTWNIGKL
;
A
#
# COMPACT_ATOMS: atom_id res chain seq x y z
N MET A 1 1.40 5.05 34.31
CA MET A 1 2.76 5.24 34.85
C MET A 1 3.19 4.01 35.66
N LYS A 2 3.24 2.79 35.03
CA LYS A 2 3.70 1.52 35.72
C LYS A 2 4.45 0.60 34.75
N LEU A 3 5.30 1.14 33.84
CA LEU A 3 6.07 0.34 32.86
C LEU A 3 7.59 0.48 33.01
N LYS A 4 8.10 1.02 34.12
CA LYS A 4 9.54 1.28 34.26
C LYS A 4 10.35 0.17 34.97
N LEU A 5 9.72 -0.85 35.57
CA LEU A 5 10.44 -1.84 36.33
C LEU A 5 10.94 -3.09 35.57
N PRO A 6 10.22 -3.69 34.61
CA PRO A 6 10.70 -4.90 33.96
C PRO A 6 11.83 -4.65 32.95
N LEU A 7 11.91 -3.47 32.34
CA LEU A 7 12.96 -3.14 31.36
C LEU A 7 14.31 -2.93 32.03
N ILE A 8 14.33 -2.37 33.25
CA ILE A 8 15.55 -2.15 34.05
C ILE A 8 16.07 -3.47 34.64
N LEU A 9 15.21 -4.39 35.00
CA LEU A 9 15.61 -5.72 35.48
C LEU A 9 16.18 -6.59 34.37
N LEU A 10 15.67 -6.46 33.13
CA LEU A 10 16.22 -7.14 31.94
C LEU A 10 17.63 -6.61 31.60
N LEU A 11 17.87 -5.31 31.75
CA LEU A 11 19.19 -4.66 31.55
C LEU A 11 20.21 -4.96 32.65
N LEU A 12 19.76 -5.24 33.89
CA LEU A 12 20.65 -5.59 35.00
C LEU A 12 21.06 -7.06 34.98
N SER A 13 20.20 -7.96 34.46
CA SER A 13 20.55 -9.37 34.32
C SER A 13 21.56 -9.64 33.19
N LEU A 14 21.69 -8.71 32.24
CA LEU A 14 22.66 -8.79 31.14
C LEU A 14 24.08 -8.43 31.56
N LYS A 15 24.29 -7.76 32.73
CA LYS A 15 25.64 -7.48 33.23
C LYS A 15 26.39 -8.70 33.76
N SER A 16 25.68 -9.75 34.15
CA SER A 16 26.31 -10.96 34.75
C SER A 16 26.83 -11.96 33.68
N LEU A 17 26.48 -11.75 32.38
CA LEU A 17 26.96 -12.60 31.28
C LEU A 17 28.18 -12.01 30.55
N ALA A 18 28.68 -10.87 30.97
CA ALA A 18 29.75 -10.13 30.27
C ALA A 18 31.18 -10.46 30.75
N GLN A 19 31.42 -11.50 31.54
CA GLN A 19 32.78 -11.92 31.92
C GLN A 19 33.22 -13.17 31.16
N ALA A 20 34.23 -12.94 30.32
CA ALA A 20 35.06 -13.87 29.54
C ALA A 20 34.63 -14.08 28.10
N VAL A 21 35.22 -13.31 27.19
CA VAL A 21 35.88 -13.86 26.00
C VAL A 21 36.85 -12.83 25.42
N LYS A 22 38.12 -13.15 25.37
CA LYS A 22 39.15 -12.54 24.52
C LYS A 22 38.99 -13.14 23.14
N GLU A 23 38.57 -12.31 22.22
CA GLU A 23 38.88 -12.23 20.80
C GLU A 23 37.73 -11.54 20.06
N GLN A 24 38.01 -10.33 19.65
CA GLN A 24 37.06 -9.42 19.02
C GLN A 24 37.08 -9.65 17.50
N ASP A 25 36.21 -10.51 17.02
CA ASP A 25 35.67 -10.37 15.64
C ASP A 25 34.51 -9.40 15.71
N THR A 26 34.76 -8.25 15.28
CA THR A 26 33.92 -7.08 15.42
C THR A 26 32.93 -7.00 14.26
N ILE A 27 31.75 -6.42 14.46
CA ILE A 27 30.86 -5.84 13.43
C ILE A 27 31.68 -5.09 12.36
N LYS A 28 32.94 -4.80 12.67
CA LYS A 28 33.96 -4.08 11.96
C LYS A 28 34.08 -4.44 10.47
N THR A 29 34.08 -5.71 10.13
CA THR A 29 34.38 -6.12 8.77
C THR A 29 33.14 -6.14 7.88
N GLU A 30 32.01 -6.57 8.40
CA GLU A 30 30.77 -6.65 7.63
C GLU A 30 30.15 -5.28 7.35
N THR A 31 29.88 -4.47 8.38
CA THR A 31 29.20 -3.17 8.23
C THR A 31 30.04 -2.11 7.50
N LEU A 32 31.38 -2.14 7.66
CA LEU A 32 32.28 -1.23 6.93
C LEU A 32 32.40 -1.57 5.44
N GLN A 33 32.19 -2.83 5.07
CA GLN A 33 32.25 -3.33 3.70
C GLN A 33 30.89 -3.39 3.01
N GLU A 34 29.80 -3.13 3.73
CA GLU A 34 28.46 -3.11 3.14
C GLU A 34 28.34 -2.01 2.08
N VAL A 35 27.86 -2.41 0.90
CA VAL A 35 27.69 -1.53 -0.26
C VAL A 35 26.20 -1.44 -0.59
N VAL A 36 25.76 -0.21 -0.81
CA VAL A 36 24.44 0.12 -1.32
C VAL A 36 24.54 0.79 -2.69
N VAL A 37 23.50 0.65 -3.48
CA VAL A 37 23.44 1.24 -4.82
C VAL A 37 22.25 2.19 -4.95
N THR A 38 21.17 1.91 -4.25
CA THR A 38 19.89 2.60 -4.46
C THR A 38 19.94 4.07 -4.08
N ALA A 39 20.74 4.47 -3.07
CA ALA A 39 20.77 5.84 -2.58
C ALA A 39 21.37 6.87 -3.57
N SER A 40 22.32 6.46 -4.41
CA SER A 40 23.05 7.34 -5.36
C SER A 40 23.05 6.83 -6.80
N ARG A 41 22.45 5.65 -7.07
CA ARG A 41 22.56 4.90 -8.34
C ARG A 41 23.99 4.48 -8.69
N THR A 42 24.90 4.57 -7.74
CA THR A 42 26.29 4.11 -7.82
C THR A 42 26.64 3.32 -6.57
N LYS A 43 27.63 2.43 -6.67
CA LYS A 43 28.12 1.66 -5.51
C LYS A 43 28.77 2.60 -4.50
N GLU A 44 28.26 2.61 -3.28
CA GLU A 44 28.80 3.40 -2.16
C GLU A 44 28.72 2.64 -0.84
N SER A 45 29.53 3.05 0.14
CA SER A 45 29.48 2.46 1.49
C SER A 45 28.14 2.77 2.17
N PHE A 46 27.52 1.75 2.75
CA PHE A 46 26.29 1.89 3.55
C PHE A 46 26.44 2.94 4.67
N LEU A 47 27.59 2.97 5.36
CA LEU A 47 27.85 3.94 6.43
C LEU A 47 27.88 5.39 5.92
N ARG A 48 28.32 5.62 4.68
CA ARG A 48 28.49 6.95 4.06
C ARG A 48 27.34 7.32 3.12
N SER A 49 26.24 6.58 3.15
CA SER A 49 25.06 6.90 2.31
C SER A 49 24.55 8.32 2.60
N PRO A 50 24.30 9.14 1.55
CA PRO A 50 23.94 10.55 1.71
C PRO A 50 22.50 10.77 2.15
N ILE A 51 21.69 9.71 2.19
CA ILE A 51 20.31 9.73 2.67
C ILE A 51 20.05 8.51 3.55
N SER A 52 18.89 8.50 4.25
CA SER A 52 18.43 7.32 4.96
C SER A 52 18.21 6.17 3.99
N ILE A 53 18.80 5.03 4.31
CA ILE A 53 18.62 3.77 3.58
C ILE A 53 18.71 2.62 4.57
N GLU A 54 17.77 1.69 4.46
CA GLU A 54 17.74 0.44 5.20
C GLU A 54 18.12 -0.71 4.25
N GLN A 55 18.74 -1.74 4.78
CA GLN A 55 19.12 -2.93 4.00
C GLN A 55 18.72 -4.20 4.76
N LEU A 56 18.05 -5.12 4.06
CA LEU A 56 17.78 -6.47 4.52
C LEU A 56 18.48 -7.46 3.59
N LYS A 57 19.48 -8.18 4.08
CA LYS A 57 20.07 -9.30 3.37
C LYS A 57 19.21 -10.56 3.58
N SER A 58 19.03 -11.35 2.55
CA SER A 58 18.28 -12.62 2.65
C SER A 58 18.93 -13.59 3.65
N ALA A 59 20.24 -13.53 3.79
CA ALA A 59 20.97 -14.30 4.81
C ALA A 59 20.58 -13.94 6.25
N ASP A 60 20.26 -12.66 6.52
CA ASP A 60 19.84 -12.18 7.84
C ASP A 60 18.34 -12.42 8.08
N ALA A 61 17.52 -12.39 7.02
CA ALA A 61 16.08 -12.60 7.11
C ALA A 61 15.69 -13.96 7.73
N LYS A 62 16.52 -14.99 7.56
CA LYS A 62 16.33 -16.28 8.23
C LYS A 62 16.31 -16.18 9.77
N ASN A 63 16.95 -15.16 10.33
CA ASN A 63 17.06 -14.95 11.76
C ASN A 63 15.86 -14.22 12.37
N TYR A 64 14.89 -13.76 11.58
CA TYR A 64 13.65 -13.18 12.07
C TYR A 64 12.53 -14.22 12.18
N GLY A 65 11.56 -14.00 13.06
CA GLY A 65 10.35 -14.81 13.19
C GLY A 65 9.40 -14.73 11.98
N SER A 66 9.75 -13.95 10.98
CA SER A 66 8.97 -13.73 9.76
C SER A 66 9.00 -14.94 8.82
N PRO A 67 7.89 -15.29 8.15
CA PRO A 67 7.83 -16.43 7.23
C PRO A 67 8.52 -16.20 5.89
N SER A 68 8.70 -14.94 5.45
CA SER A 68 9.32 -14.57 4.18
C SER A 68 10.29 -13.38 4.32
N ASN A 69 11.14 -13.15 3.31
CA ASN A 69 11.99 -11.94 3.24
C ASN A 69 11.14 -10.66 3.18
N PHE A 70 10.00 -10.71 2.52
CA PHE A 70 9.10 -9.56 2.41
C PHE A 70 8.48 -9.20 3.78
N ASP A 71 8.06 -10.20 4.56
CA ASP A 71 7.55 -9.99 5.92
C ASP A 71 8.65 -9.48 6.87
N ALA A 72 9.88 -9.90 6.67
CA ALA A 72 11.02 -9.46 7.48
C ALA A 72 11.33 -7.95 7.34
N LEU A 73 10.87 -7.29 6.28
CA LEU A 73 10.99 -5.84 6.09
C LEU A 73 10.33 -5.02 7.19
N GLU A 74 9.30 -5.56 7.85
CA GLU A 74 8.63 -4.90 8.97
C GLU A 74 9.55 -4.67 10.19
N ASN A 75 10.70 -5.37 10.24
CA ASN A 75 11.71 -5.15 11.29
C ASN A 75 12.65 -3.99 10.99
N LEU A 76 12.60 -3.41 9.79
CA LEU A 76 13.42 -2.27 9.40
C LEU A 76 12.86 -0.96 9.98
N LYS A 77 13.76 -0.03 10.23
CA LYS A 77 13.43 1.32 10.71
C LYS A 77 12.61 2.07 9.65
N GLU A 78 11.56 2.77 10.09
CA GLU A 78 10.68 3.58 9.23
C GLU A 78 9.88 2.79 8.17
N VAL A 79 9.86 1.46 8.25
CA VAL A 79 9.09 0.60 7.34
C VAL A 79 7.83 0.09 8.03
N GLN A 80 6.70 0.21 7.36
CA GLN A 80 5.40 -0.35 7.76
C GLN A 80 4.91 -1.31 6.68
N ILE A 81 4.55 -2.51 7.06
CA ILE A 81 3.90 -3.47 6.17
C ILE A 81 2.40 -3.45 6.44
N ILE A 82 1.62 -3.17 5.41
CA ILE A 82 0.17 -3.33 5.44
C ILE A 82 -0.17 -4.70 4.87
N THR A 83 -1.03 -5.44 5.57
CA THR A 83 -1.47 -6.78 5.21
C THR A 83 -2.98 -6.80 4.93
N PRO A 84 -3.43 -6.43 3.72
CA PRO A 84 -4.82 -6.58 3.32
C PRO A 84 -5.20 -8.03 3.04
N SER A 85 -4.20 -8.91 2.86
CA SER A 85 -4.29 -10.32 2.56
C SER A 85 -2.97 -11.03 2.92
N LEU A 86 -3.00 -12.32 3.24
CA LEU A 86 -1.79 -13.14 3.30
C LEU A 86 -1.09 -13.23 1.94
N GLY A 87 -1.87 -13.23 0.87
CA GLY A 87 -1.36 -13.29 -0.51
C GLY A 87 -0.90 -11.95 -1.08
N PHE A 88 -1.17 -10.83 -0.38
CA PHE A 88 -0.87 -9.49 -0.88
C PHE A 88 -0.50 -8.54 0.25
N LYS A 89 0.77 -8.12 0.34
CA LYS A 89 1.30 -7.25 1.39
C LYS A 89 2.01 -6.04 0.78
N VAL A 90 1.84 -4.86 1.37
CA VAL A 90 2.31 -3.59 0.81
C VAL A 90 3.31 -2.91 1.72
N ILE A 91 4.40 -2.40 1.15
CA ILE A 91 5.43 -1.62 1.84
C ILE A 91 5.01 -0.14 1.86
N ASN A 92 5.10 0.48 3.02
CA ASN A 92 4.94 1.91 3.21
C ASN A 92 6.07 2.45 4.09
N THR A 93 6.39 3.72 3.94
CA THR A 93 7.45 4.40 4.70
C THR A 93 7.02 5.81 5.08
N ARG A 94 7.42 6.28 6.27
CA ARG A 94 7.27 7.68 6.74
C ARG A 94 5.87 8.29 6.57
N GLY A 95 4.81 7.49 6.64
CA GLY A 95 3.44 7.97 6.48
C GLY A 95 2.81 7.71 5.11
N PHE A 96 1.55 8.15 4.96
CA PHE A 96 0.71 7.90 3.78
C PHE A 96 0.55 6.40 3.49
N ALA A 97 0.41 5.63 4.58
CA ALA A 97 0.25 4.19 4.51
C ALA A 97 -1.08 3.83 3.83
N ASN A 98 -0.97 3.28 2.64
CA ASN A 98 -2.10 2.92 1.81
C ASN A 98 -1.81 1.61 1.08
N THR A 99 -2.85 0.84 0.85
CA THR A 99 -2.78 -0.40 0.07
C THR A 99 -2.52 -0.16 -1.43
N THR A 100 -2.68 1.07 -1.91
CA THR A 100 -2.32 1.53 -3.26
C THR A 100 -1.45 2.77 -3.13
N ASN A 101 -0.19 2.59 -2.74
CA ASN A 101 0.71 3.70 -2.47
C ASN A 101 1.36 4.24 -3.76
N VAL A 102 0.69 5.19 -4.41
CA VAL A 102 1.18 5.86 -5.63
C VAL A 102 2.35 6.82 -5.38
N ARG A 103 2.78 7.00 -4.13
CA ARG A 103 3.92 7.85 -3.72
C ARG A 103 5.18 7.05 -3.42
N PHE A 104 5.08 5.74 -3.45
CA PHE A 104 6.15 4.79 -3.20
C PHE A 104 6.51 4.04 -4.49
N ALA A 105 7.79 3.83 -4.75
CA ALA A 105 8.26 3.01 -5.86
C ALA A 105 8.82 1.68 -5.35
N GLN A 106 8.50 0.59 -6.03
CA GLN A 106 9.08 -0.72 -5.76
C GLN A 106 9.75 -1.25 -7.02
N LEU A 107 11.04 -1.56 -6.90
CA LEU A 107 11.83 -2.07 -8.01
C LEU A 107 12.27 -3.51 -7.75
N ILE A 108 12.44 -4.29 -8.81
CA ILE A 108 13.11 -5.59 -8.78
C ILE A 108 14.23 -5.52 -9.81
N ASP A 109 15.48 -5.59 -9.35
CA ASP A 109 16.69 -5.37 -10.18
C ASP A 109 16.66 -4.02 -10.93
N GLY A 110 16.05 -2.99 -10.29
CA GLY A 110 15.88 -1.67 -10.87
C GLY A 110 14.72 -1.52 -11.85
N ILE A 111 13.94 -2.56 -12.13
CA ILE A 111 12.75 -2.56 -12.97
C ILE A 111 11.52 -2.28 -12.11
N ASP A 112 10.68 -1.33 -12.51
CA ASP A 112 9.50 -0.91 -11.75
C ASP A 112 8.46 -2.02 -11.67
N ASN A 113 8.08 -2.39 -10.43
CA ASN A 113 7.16 -3.46 -10.10
C ASN A 113 5.78 -2.90 -9.75
N GLN A 114 5.06 -2.41 -10.76
CA GLN A 114 3.77 -1.75 -10.60
C GLN A 114 2.67 -2.36 -11.46
N ALA A 115 1.42 -2.18 -11.03
CA ALA A 115 0.22 -2.36 -11.86
C ALA A 115 0.05 -1.14 -12.76
N PRO A 116 0.17 -1.27 -14.10
CA PRO A 116 0.13 -0.11 -14.99
C PRO A 116 -1.14 0.73 -14.87
N HIS A 117 -2.32 0.13 -14.70
CA HIS A 117 -3.59 0.88 -14.58
C HIS A 117 -3.69 1.69 -13.27
N LEU A 118 -2.97 1.29 -12.23
CA LEU A 118 -2.94 2.01 -10.95
C LEU A 118 -1.79 3.02 -10.89
N GLY A 119 -0.66 2.70 -11.54
CA GLY A 119 0.59 3.42 -11.35
C GLY A 119 1.14 3.26 -9.91
N ALA A 120 0.89 2.12 -9.29
CA ALA A 120 1.28 1.81 -7.91
C ALA A 120 1.91 0.43 -7.80
N PRO A 121 2.79 0.20 -6.80
CA PRO A 121 3.41 -1.10 -6.56
C PRO A 121 2.39 -2.21 -6.38
N ILE A 122 2.72 -3.39 -6.90
CA ILE A 122 1.94 -4.63 -6.74
C ILE A 122 2.48 -5.52 -5.63
N ALA A 123 3.19 -4.93 -4.71
CA ALA A 123 3.67 -5.59 -3.50
C ALA A 123 4.52 -6.85 -3.78
N ASN A 124 4.18 -7.96 -3.15
CA ASN A 124 4.83 -9.26 -3.35
C ASN A 124 4.18 -10.11 -4.46
N ALA A 125 3.27 -9.55 -5.25
CA ALA A 125 2.47 -10.31 -6.22
C ALA A 125 3.26 -10.76 -7.45
N LEU A 126 4.21 -9.96 -7.96
CA LEU A 126 5.08 -10.32 -9.08
C LEU A 126 6.55 -10.30 -8.62
N GLY A 127 7.37 -11.13 -9.24
CA GLY A 127 8.82 -11.10 -9.12
C GLY A 127 9.40 -12.18 -8.21
N ALA A 128 10.63 -11.94 -7.75
CA ALA A 128 11.48 -12.94 -7.10
C ALA A 128 10.80 -13.64 -5.92
N ASN A 129 10.97 -14.95 -5.86
CA ASN A 129 10.67 -15.71 -4.65
C ASN A 129 11.81 -15.55 -3.62
N ASP A 130 11.56 -15.97 -2.38
CA ASP A 130 12.53 -15.83 -1.28
C ASP A 130 13.90 -16.47 -1.54
N LEU A 131 13.96 -17.52 -2.37
CA LEU A 131 15.21 -18.21 -2.69
C LEU A 131 16.10 -17.39 -3.63
N ASP A 132 15.51 -16.53 -4.48
CA ASP A 132 16.25 -15.73 -5.46
C ASP A 132 16.58 -14.31 -4.97
N ILE A 133 16.05 -13.85 -3.83
CA ILE A 133 16.39 -12.56 -3.25
C ILE A 133 17.80 -12.64 -2.65
N ASP A 134 18.67 -11.70 -3.02
CA ASP A 134 19.98 -11.47 -2.40
C ASP A 134 19.83 -10.47 -1.25
N LYS A 135 19.31 -9.28 -1.56
CA LYS A 135 19.03 -8.22 -0.57
C LYS A 135 17.91 -7.31 -1.02
N ILE A 136 17.36 -6.58 -0.07
CA ILE A 136 16.36 -5.53 -0.30
C ILE A 136 16.90 -4.24 0.30
N GLU A 137 16.99 -3.19 -0.51
CA GLU A 137 17.36 -1.84 -0.08
C GLU A 137 16.09 -0.98 -0.06
N VAL A 138 15.85 -0.27 1.06
CA VAL A 138 14.69 0.61 1.23
C VAL A 138 15.14 2.02 1.55
N ILE A 139 14.73 2.99 0.76
CA ILE A 139 14.88 4.42 1.03
C ILE A 139 13.54 4.88 1.62
N PRO A 140 13.46 5.24 2.91
CA PRO A 140 12.19 5.65 3.52
C PRO A 140 11.69 7.03 3.08
N GLY A 141 12.58 7.88 2.57
CA GLY A 141 12.29 9.24 2.11
C GLY A 141 12.22 9.38 0.60
N SER A 142 12.20 10.62 0.12
CA SER A 142 12.15 10.89 -1.31
C SER A 142 13.40 10.39 -2.04
N ALA A 143 13.19 9.71 -3.16
CA ALA A 143 14.22 9.30 -4.13
C ALA A 143 13.96 9.92 -5.52
N ALA A 144 13.03 10.88 -5.62
CA ALA A 144 12.54 11.42 -6.89
C ALA A 144 13.61 12.05 -7.77
N ALA A 145 14.64 12.67 -7.20
CA ALA A 145 15.71 13.33 -7.97
C ALA A 145 16.54 12.37 -8.85
N LEU A 146 16.60 11.09 -8.51
CA LEU A 146 17.37 10.08 -9.25
C LEU A 146 16.48 9.02 -9.93
N TYR A 147 15.29 8.74 -9.37
CA TYR A 147 14.39 7.70 -9.86
C TYR A 147 13.12 8.27 -10.52
N GLY A 148 12.92 9.60 -10.42
CA GLY A 148 11.79 10.26 -11.04
C GLY A 148 10.48 10.10 -10.26
N MET A 149 9.42 10.09 -11.00
CA MET A 149 8.05 10.14 -10.50
C MET A 149 7.68 8.93 -9.64
N ASN A 150 6.79 9.16 -8.68
CA ASN A 150 6.26 8.19 -7.71
C ASN A 150 7.19 7.87 -6.53
N ALA A 151 8.50 8.12 -6.62
CA ALA A 151 9.43 7.92 -5.51
C ALA A 151 9.54 9.15 -4.59
N ILE A 152 8.41 9.81 -4.28
CA ILE A 152 8.41 11.03 -3.43
C ILE A 152 8.31 10.71 -1.93
N ASN A 153 7.85 9.50 -1.57
CA ASN A 153 7.68 9.07 -0.18
C ASN A 153 8.32 7.71 0.11
N GLY A 154 9.21 7.25 -0.72
CA GLY A 154 10.00 6.04 -0.52
C GLY A 154 10.24 5.25 -1.78
N LEU A 155 11.21 4.35 -1.66
CA LEU A 155 11.57 3.40 -2.70
C LEU A 155 12.13 2.13 -2.07
N ALA A 156 11.68 0.95 -2.54
CA ALA A 156 12.32 -0.32 -2.25
C ALA A 156 12.90 -0.92 -3.53
N ASN A 157 14.13 -1.41 -3.47
CA ASN A 157 14.77 -2.13 -4.56
C ASN A 157 15.16 -3.53 -4.11
N ILE A 158 14.46 -4.53 -4.63
CA ILE A 158 14.72 -5.95 -4.41
C ILE A 158 15.78 -6.37 -5.42
N GLN A 159 16.93 -6.81 -4.95
CA GLN A 159 18.03 -7.31 -5.77
C GLN A 159 18.03 -8.82 -5.75
N THR A 160 18.07 -9.42 -6.95
CA THR A 160 18.04 -10.87 -7.10
C THR A 160 19.45 -11.46 -7.24
N LYS A 161 19.59 -12.73 -6.91
CA LYS A 161 20.85 -13.47 -7.01
C LYS A 161 21.31 -13.61 -8.46
N ASN A 162 22.55 -13.22 -8.73
CA ASN A 162 23.15 -13.36 -10.06
C ASN A 162 23.51 -14.82 -10.34
N PRO A 163 23.10 -15.40 -11.50
CA PRO A 163 23.30 -16.83 -11.79
C PRO A 163 24.78 -17.21 -12.02
N PHE A 164 25.66 -16.26 -12.29
CA PHE A 164 27.11 -16.54 -12.35
C PHE A 164 27.72 -16.76 -10.96
N GLU A 165 27.15 -16.15 -9.94
CA GLU A 165 27.68 -16.15 -8.56
C GLU A 165 26.96 -17.17 -7.69
N TYR A 166 25.65 -17.30 -7.84
CA TYR A 166 24.81 -18.17 -7.05
C TYR A 166 24.25 -19.30 -7.93
N GLN A 167 24.99 -20.39 -8.06
CA GLN A 167 24.63 -21.55 -8.88
C GLN A 167 24.05 -22.67 -8.02
N GLY A 168 23.30 -23.57 -8.64
CA GLY A 168 22.70 -24.73 -8.02
C GLY A 168 21.18 -24.66 -7.96
N MET A 169 20.59 -25.65 -7.32
CA MET A 169 19.14 -25.79 -7.13
C MET A 169 18.78 -25.58 -5.67
N SER A 170 17.73 -24.85 -5.42
CA SER A 170 17.15 -24.70 -4.09
C SER A 170 15.65 -24.92 -4.15
N ILE A 171 15.12 -25.66 -3.17
CA ILE A 171 13.67 -25.88 -2.99
C ILE A 171 13.33 -25.47 -1.57
N GLN A 172 12.24 -24.73 -1.42
CA GLN A 172 11.69 -24.39 -0.10
C GLN A 172 10.23 -24.78 -0.04
N GLN A 173 9.87 -25.49 1.01
CA GLN A 173 8.49 -25.76 1.38
C GLN A 173 8.19 -25.07 2.72
N LEU A 174 7.28 -24.11 2.70
CA LEU A 174 6.68 -23.52 3.87
C LEU A 174 5.27 -24.07 4.02
N THR A 175 4.97 -24.58 5.20
CA THR A 175 3.62 -25.02 5.58
C THR A 175 3.26 -24.33 6.88
N GLY A 176 2.16 -23.61 6.90
CA GLY A 176 1.70 -22.88 8.07
C GLY A 176 0.21 -23.08 8.32
N VAL A 177 -0.22 -22.61 9.48
CA VAL A 177 -1.62 -22.65 9.93
C VAL A 177 -2.00 -21.29 10.43
N ASN A 178 -3.12 -20.77 9.92
CA ASN A 178 -3.78 -19.56 10.40
C ASN A 178 -5.15 -19.87 11.01
N HIS A 179 -5.91 -18.87 11.44
CA HIS A 179 -7.23 -19.03 12.09
C HIS A 179 -7.21 -19.97 13.31
N THR A 180 -6.11 -19.94 14.10
CA THR A 180 -5.91 -20.81 15.27
C THR A 180 -6.64 -20.34 16.52
N GLY A 181 -7.38 -19.25 16.48
CA GLY A 181 -8.20 -18.69 17.57
C GLY A 181 -9.61 -18.40 17.11
N ASN A 182 -10.47 -18.02 18.05
CA ASN A 182 -11.91 -17.75 17.84
C ASN A 182 -12.17 -16.59 16.86
N VAL A 183 -11.90 -16.78 15.61
CA VAL A 183 -12.54 -16.05 14.53
C VAL A 183 -13.78 -16.85 14.19
N ASP A 184 -14.94 -16.39 14.61
CA ASP A 184 -16.20 -17.12 14.87
C ASP A 184 -16.73 -18.06 13.78
N ARG A 185 -16.12 -18.21 12.63
CA ARG A 185 -16.61 -19.02 11.52
C ARG A 185 -15.57 -19.89 10.81
N PHE A 186 -14.29 -19.75 11.16
CA PHE A 186 -13.22 -20.47 10.50
C PHE A 186 -12.43 -21.34 11.48
N SER A 187 -12.40 -22.63 11.26
CA SER A 187 -11.46 -23.55 11.89
C SER A 187 -10.04 -23.26 11.37
N PRO A 188 -8.99 -23.76 12.05
CA PRO A 188 -7.62 -23.66 11.58
C PRO A 188 -7.49 -24.04 10.12
N GLN A 189 -6.86 -23.20 9.32
CA GLN A 189 -6.68 -23.35 7.88
C GLN A 189 -5.20 -23.55 7.53
N LEU A 190 -4.96 -24.41 6.57
CA LEU A 190 -3.62 -24.68 6.06
C LEU A 190 -3.24 -23.61 5.03
N PHE A 191 -2.00 -23.14 5.13
CA PHE A 191 -1.37 -22.25 4.17
C PHE A 191 -0.04 -22.85 3.73
N THR A 192 0.23 -22.91 2.43
CA THR A 192 1.48 -23.46 1.91
C THR A 192 2.11 -22.54 0.87
N THR A 193 3.44 -22.50 0.87
CA THR A 193 4.22 -21.89 -0.20
C THR A 193 5.35 -22.83 -0.59
N THR A 194 5.41 -23.20 -1.86
CA THR A 194 6.51 -23.95 -2.45
C THR A 194 7.30 -23.03 -3.37
N ASN A 195 8.59 -22.86 -3.09
CA ASN A 195 9.52 -22.10 -3.92
C ASN A 195 10.56 -23.02 -4.55
N LEU A 196 10.87 -22.76 -5.81
CA LEU A 196 11.94 -23.41 -6.57
C LEU A 196 12.86 -22.33 -7.14
N ARG A 197 14.17 -22.55 -7.06
CA ARG A 197 15.20 -21.79 -7.77
C ARG A 197 16.20 -22.74 -8.39
N TYR A 198 16.51 -22.53 -9.67
CA TYR A 198 17.62 -23.19 -10.34
C TYR A 198 18.43 -22.17 -11.14
N ALA A 199 19.74 -22.16 -10.97
CA ALA A 199 20.64 -21.29 -11.69
C ALA A 199 21.93 -22.04 -12.05
N GLN A 200 22.44 -21.80 -13.27
CA GLN A 200 23.62 -22.45 -13.80
C GLN A 200 24.39 -21.51 -14.71
N ALA A 201 25.70 -21.38 -14.48
CA ALA A 201 26.64 -20.85 -15.46
C ALA A 201 27.10 -21.99 -16.38
N LEU A 202 26.75 -21.90 -17.65
CA LEU A 202 27.20 -22.86 -18.67
C LEU A 202 28.70 -22.70 -18.95
N ASN A 203 29.18 -21.49 -18.87
CA ASN A 203 30.61 -21.11 -18.93
C ASN A 203 30.76 -19.69 -18.33
N SER A 204 31.98 -19.12 -18.43
CA SER A 204 32.25 -17.77 -17.92
C SER A 204 31.47 -16.63 -18.61
N LYS A 205 30.81 -16.92 -19.76
CA LYS A 205 30.11 -15.91 -20.58
C LYS A 205 28.60 -16.10 -20.56
N ILE A 206 28.09 -17.29 -20.29
CA ILE A 206 26.64 -17.58 -20.41
C ILE A 206 26.18 -18.24 -19.13
N ALA A 207 25.12 -17.68 -18.56
CA ALA A 207 24.42 -18.25 -17.43
C ALA A 207 22.90 -18.09 -17.62
N PHE A 208 22.12 -18.87 -16.88
CA PHE A 208 20.68 -18.74 -16.81
C PHE A 208 20.17 -19.01 -15.41
N LYS A 209 18.96 -18.52 -15.12
CA LYS A 209 18.21 -18.89 -13.93
C LYS A 209 16.73 -19.08 -14.27
N VAL A 210 16.06 -19.93 -13.49
CA VAL A 210 14.63 -20.17 -13.53
C VAL A 210 14.11 -20.28 -12.11
N ASN A 211 13.01 -19.60 -11.81
CA ASN A 211 12.35 -19.59 -10.53
C ASN A 211 10.87 -19.92 -10.66
N GLY A 212 10.30 -20.52 -9.63
CA GLY A 212 8.87 -20.79 -9.52
C GLY A 212 8.40 -20.65 -8.07
N SER A 213 7.16 -20.22 -7.89
CA SER A 213 6.51 -20.15 -6.59
C SER A 213 5.02 -20.48 -6.71
N ILE A 214 4.53 -21.31 -5.84
CA ILE A 214 3.11 -21.67 -5.71
C ILE A 214 2.72 -21.40 -4.27
N THR A 215 1.69 -20.58 -4.07
CA THR A 215 1.13 -20.27 -2.75
C THR A 215 -0.35 -20.62 -2.74
N THR A 216 -0.79 -21.44 -1.79
CA THR A 216 -2.19 -21.83 -1.62
C THR A 216 -2.60 -21.75 -0.16
N GLY A 217 -3.85 -21.42 0.10
CA GLY A 217 -4.38 -21.37 1.45
C GLY A 217 -5.69 -20.60 1.54
N THR A 218 -6.11 -20.32 2.77
CA THR A 218 -7.24 -19.44 3.07
C THR A 218 -6.72 -18.15 3.67
N ASP A 219 -7.20 -17.02 3.16
CA ASP A 219 -6.83 -15.69 3.61
C ASP A 219 -7.35 -15.36 5.01
N TRP A 220 -6.79 -14.32 5.62
CA TRP A 220 -7.39 -13.72 6.80
C TRP A 220 -8.78 -13.16 6.46
N VAL A 221 -9.73 -13.39 7.35
CA VAL A 221 -11.13 -13.00 7.15
C VAL A 221 -11.38 -11.59 7.68
N ALA A 222 -12.10 -10.79 6.91
CA ALA A 222 -12.58 -9.49 7.33
C ALA A 222 -14.02 -9.62 7.85
N ASP A 223 -14.20 -9.55 9.17
CA ASP A 223 -15.51 -9.67 9.88
C ASP A 223 -15.61 -8.65 11.02
N ASN A 224 -15.29 -7.39 10.73
CA ASN A 224 -15.49 -6.33 11.71
C ASN A 224 -16.94 -5.84 11.67
N GLN A 225 -17.68 -6.12 12.74
CA GLN A 225 -19.10 -5.79 12.88
C GLN A 225 -19.32 -4.47 13.63
N THR A 226 -18.31 -3.66 13.85
CA THR A 226 -18.47 -2.34 14.49
C THR A 226 -19.39 -1.46 13.66
N ASP A 227 -20.42 -0.88 14.27
CA ASP A 227 -21.31 0.08 13.62
C ASP A 227 -20.58 1.39 13.33
N LEU A 228 -20.51 1.78 12.07
CA LEU A 228 -19.89 3.03 11.59
C LEU A 228 -20.74 4.27 11.88
N ALA A 229 -22.01 4.08 12.18
CA ALA A 229 -22.96 5.17 12.35
C ALA A 229 -23.87 4.98 13.58
N PRO A 230 -23.33 4.67 14.76
CA PRO A 230 -24.11 4.26 15.94
C PRO A 230 -25.08 5.32 16.48
N LYS A 231 -24.92 6.57 16.04
CA LYS A 231 -25.78 7.69 16.45
C LYS A 231 -26.96 7.95 15.50
N ILE A 232 -27.00 7.28 14.34
CA ILE A 232 -28.15 7.36 13.45
C ILE A 232 -29.34 6.72 14.17
N ASN A 233 -30.52 7.39 14.18
CA ASN A 233 -31.70 7.02 14.94
C ASN A 233 -31.57 7.07 16.50
N ALA A 234 -30.47 7.58 17.06
CA ALA A 234 -30.31 7.69 18.51
C ALA A 234 -31.41 8.52 19.19
N SER A 235 -31.97 9.51 18.49
CA SER A 235 -33.12 10.31 18.98
C SER A 235 -34.41 9.52 19.17
N THR A 236 -34.45 8.29 18.63
CA THR A 236 -35.59 7.35 18.78
C THR A 236 -35.26 6.16 19.68
N ASN A 237 -34.13 6.20 20.39
CA ASN A 237 -33.60 5.14 21.28
C ASN A 237 -33.35 3.79 20.58
N LEU A 238 -32.93 3.82 19.29
CA LEU A 238 -32.57 2.64 18.52
C LEU A 238 -31.05 2.58 18.36
N TYR A 239 -30.42 1.54 18.90
CA TYR A 239 -28.99 1.32 18.93
C TYR A 239 -28.64 -0.12 18.59
N GLY A 240 -27.43 -0.37 18.08
CA GLY A 240 -26.94 -1.70 17.74
C GLY A 240 -27.88 -2.44 16.81
N ASP A 241 -28.23 -3.69 17.11
CA ASP A 241 -29.09 -4.55 16.29
C ASP A 241 -30.54 -4.05 16.15
N ASP A 242 -30.97 -3.16 17.02
CA ASP A 242 -32.31 -2.53 16.94
C ASP A 242 -32.30 -1.28 16.02
N ASN A 243 -31.09 -0.79 15.63
CA ASN A 243 -30.97 0.34 14.73
C ASN A 243 -31.25 -0.10 13.27
N PRO A 244 -32.33 0.36 12.63
CA PRO A 244 -32.64 -0.02 11.26
C PRO A 244 -31.65 0.54 10.21
N ALA A 245 -30.72 1.39 10.64
CA ALA A 245 -29.64 1.95 9.82
C ALA A 245 -28.25 1.43 10.23
N TYR A 246 -28.17 0.30 10.94
CA TYR A 246 -26.90 -0.34 11.32
C TYR A 246 -25.98 -0.54 10.10
N ASP A 247 -24.70 -0.23 10.27
CA ASP A 247 -23.69 -0.17 9.19
C ASP A 247 -22.37 -0.76 9.68
N GLU A 248 -22.21 -2.04 9.53
CA GLU A 248 -20.99 -2.73 9.95
C GLU A 248 -19.81 -2.47 9.00
N VAL A 249 -18.60 -2.39 9.54
CA VAL A 249 -17.37 -2.12 8.78
C VAL A 249 -17.18 -3.08 7.60
N ASN A 250 -17.46 -4.37 7.78
CA ASN A 250 -17.34 -5.41 6.75
C ASN A 250 -18.70 -5.94 6.29
N GLY A 251 -19.74 -5.10 6.30
CA GLY A 251 -21.03 -5.33 5.67
C GLY A 251 -21.18 -4.43 4.44
N TYR A 252 -21.77 -4.94 3.37
CA TYR A 252 -21.91 -4.22 2.12
C TYR A 252 -23.32 -4.32 1.58
N GLY A 253 -23.80 -3.26 0.93
CA GLY A 253 -25.18 -3.14 0.46
C GLY A 253 -26.11 -2.37 1.42
N ASN A 254 -25.66 -2.09 2.63
CA ASN A 254 -26.35 -1.32 3.67
C ASN A 254 -25.78 0.09 3.90
N GLU A 255 -24.77 0.50 3.18
CA GLU A 255 -24.08 1.78 3.33
C GLU A 255 -24.99 2.99 3.01
N SER A 256 -24.48 4.19 3.29
CA SER A 256 -25.23 5.46 3.17
C SER A 256 -25.88 5.70 1.80
N ALA A 257 -25.32 5.14 0.71
CA ALA A 257 -25.93 5.20 -0.62
C ALA A 257 -27.26 4.43 -0.71
N ASN A 258 -27.41 3.39 0.13
CA ASN A 258 -28.56 2.48 0.17
C ASN A 258 -29.48 2.73 1.37
N ARG A 259 -29.42 3.95 1.93
CA ARG A 259 -30.26 4.39 3.05
C ARG A 259 -31.29 5.39 2.60
N ARG A 260 -32.48 5.32 3.22
CA ARG A 260 -33.53 6.31 3.04
C ARG A 260 -34.06 6.78 4.39
N THR A 261 -34.45 8.05 4.48
CA THR A 261 -35.25 8.55 5.58
C THR A 261 -36.70 8.29 5.26
N LEU A 262 -37.33 7.40 6.04
CA LEU A 262 -38.71 7.02 5.90
C LEU A 262 -39.57 7.71 6.98
N THR A 263 -40.78 8.10 6.64
CA THR A 263 -41.77 8.51 7.63
C THR A 263 -42.64 7.28 7.97
N LEU A 264 -42.46 6.75 9.17
CA LEU A 264 -43.08 5.51 9.64
C LEU A 264 -43.96 5.85 10.86
N ASN A 265 -45.24 5.60 10.76
CA ASN A 265 -46.24 5.94 11.79
C ASN A 265 -46.01 7.39 12.35
N GLY A 266 -45.86 8.37 11.45
CA GLY A 266 -45.64 9.77 11.78
C GLY A 266 -44.26 10.17 12.30
N LYS A 267 -43.36 9.24 12.52
CA LYS A 267 -41.94 9.50 12.93
C LYS A 267 -40.94 9.23 11.80
N LYS A 268 -39.85 9.95 11.80
CA LYS A 268 -38.78 9.79 10.81
C LYS A 268 -37.68 8.86 11.32
N TYR A 269 -37.34 7.86 10.51
CA TYR A 269 -36.24 6.91 10.74
C TYR A 269 -35.39 6.81 9.51
N VAL A 270 -34.08 6.73 9.72
CA VAL A 270 -33.16 6.32 8.67
C VAL A 270 -33.13 4.80 8.61
N VAL A 271 -33.37 4.23 7.45
CA VAL A 271 -33.44 2.78 7.23
C VAL A 271 -32.47 2.43 6.11
N SER A 272 -31.65 1.40 6.32
CA SER A 272 -30.78 0.80 5.30
C SER A 272 -31.35 -0.53 4.83
N ARG A 273 -30.92 -0.98 3.65
CA ARG A 273 -31.12 -2.35 3.18
C ARG A 273 -30.32 -3.32 4.05
N THR A 274 -30.62 -4.61 3.93
CA THR A 274 -30.00 -5.63 4.77
C THR A 274 -28.53 -5.85 4.44
N GLY A 275 -28.16 -5.81 3.15
CA GLY A 275 -26.76 -6.03 2.72
C GLY A 275 -26.29 -7.47 2.93
N TYR A 276 -25.00 -7.69 2.72
CA TYR A 276 -24.31 -8.97 2.91
C TYR A 276 -23.03 -8.73 3.69
N ARG A 277 -22.74 -9.60 4.65
CA ARG A 277 -21.40 -9.62 5.29
C ARG A 277 -20.34 -10.06 4.28
N GLU A 278 -19.12 -9.53 4.42
CA GLU A 278 -18.02 -9.94 3.56
C GLU A 278 -17.78 -11.44 3.62
N THR A 279 -17.91 -12.04 4.82
CA THR A 279 -17.78 -13.49 5.05
C THR A 279 -18.75 -14.35 4.24
N ASP A 280 -19.89 -13.79 3.84
CA ASP A 280 -20.94 -14.50 3.10
C ASP A 280 -20.80 -14.33 1.58
N ILE A 281 -20.08 -13.30 1.12
CA ILE A 281 -20.03 -12.93 -0.31
C ILE A 281 -18.63 -13.03 -0.91
N ALA A 282 -17.57 -12.85 -0.11
CA ALA A 282 -16.19 -12.96 -0.57
C ALA A 282 -15.70 -14.41 -0.65
N ASP A 283 -14.80 -14.68 -1.56
CA ASP A 283 -13.99 -15.89 -1.62
C ASP A 283 -12.61 -15.57 -1.04
N TYR A 284 -12.25 -16.24 0.05
CA TYR A 284 -10.97 -16.08 0.75
C TYR A 284 -9.90 -17.08 0.31
N GLY A 285 -10.15 -17.90 -0.70
CA GLY A 285 -9.13 -18.81 -1.25
C GLY A 285 -7.94 -18.02 -1.81
N ILE A 286 -6.73 -18.47 -1.49
CA ILE A 286 -5.48 -17.97 -2.08
C ILE A 286 -4.94 -19.06 -3.01
N GLU A 287 -4.64 -18.69 -4.25
CA GLU A 287 -3.99 -19.54 -5.22
C GLU A 287 -3.14 -18.67 -6.15
N ASN A 288 -1.90 -18.39 -5.70
CA ASN A 288 -0.99 -17.50 -6.40
C ASN A 288 0.17 -18.29 -7.01
N TYR A 289 0.42 -18.05 -8.29
CA TYR A 289 1.52 -18.61 -9.04
C TYR A 289 2.45 -17.50 -9.49
N LYS A 290 3.76 -17.68 -9.29
CA LYS A 290 4.79 -16.78 -9.82
C LYS A 290 5.86 -17.62 -10.50
N TRP A 291 6.37 -17.10 -11.60
CA TRP A 291 7.50 -17.70 -12.31
C TRP A 291 8.35 -16.61 -12.94
N ASP A 292 9.62 -16.82 -12.95
CA ASP A 292 10.56 -15.94 -13.65
C ASP A 292 11.74 -16.73 -14.20
N GLY A 293 12.38 -16.15 -15.21
CA GLY A 293 13.57 -16.69 -15.81
C GLY A 293 14.40 -15.62 -16.48
N GLY A 294 15.71 -15.90 -16.59
CA GLY A 294 16.63 -14.96 -17.24
C GLY A 294 17.81 -15.67 -17.89
N LEU A 295 18.23 -15.12 -19.04
CA LEU A 295 19.46 -15.45 -19.74
C LEU A 295 20.45 -14.32 -19.57
N TYR A 296 21.68 -14.65 -19.21
CA TYR A 296 22.74 -13.71 -18.87
C TYR A 296 23.94 -13.97 -19.76
N PHE A 297 24.46 -12.90 -20.37
CA PHE A 297 25.59 -12.99 -21.27
C PHE A 297 26.66 -11.96 -20.89
N ARG A 298 27.89 -12.43 -20.57
CA ARG A 298 29.08 -11.63 -20.27
C ARG A 298 30.08 -11.72 -21.41
N PRO A 299 30.02 -10.87 -22.46
CA PRO A 299 30.94 -10.94 -23.59
C PRO A 299 32.40 -10.73 -23.16
N LYS A 300 32.63 -9.85 -22.18
CA LYS A 300 33.89 -9.59 -21.52
C LYS A 300 33.69 -9.10 -20.08
N LYS A 301 34.76 -9.04 -19.28
CA LYS A 301 34.74 -8.54 -17.91
C LYS A 301 34.13 -7.13 -17.85
N GLY A 302 33.22 -6.89 -16.90
CA GLY A 302 32.53 -5.60 -16.71
C GLY A 302 31.42 -5.33 -17.70
N HIS A 303 31.00 -6.29 -18.53
CA HIS A 303 29.88 -6.20 -19.46
C HIS A 303 28.90 -7.35 -19.18
N GLU A 304 27.63 -7.03 -18.95
CA GLU A 304 26.59 -8.05 -18.79
C GLU A 304 25.32 -7.62 -19.52
N LEU A 305 24.79 -8.52 -20.34
CA LEU A 305 23.46 -8.43 -20.95
C LEU A 305 22.56 -9.44 -20.26
N ALA A 306 21.41 -8.99 -19.76
CA ALA A 306 20.37 -9.82 -19.19
C ALA A 306 19.07 -9.68 -19.99
N ILE A 307 18.46 -10.80 -20.33
CA ILE A 307 17.10 -10.87 -20.91
C ILE A 307 16.27 -11.65 -19.91
N THR A 308 15.23 -11.02 -19.37
CA THR A 308 14.42 -11.59 -18.29
C THR A 308 12.95 -11.56 -18.60
N TYR A 309 12.24 -12.56 -18.11
CA TYR A 309 10.79 -12.64 -18.11
C TYR A 309 10.27 -12.95 -16.72
N LYS A 310 9.21 -12.27 -16.29
CA LYS A 310 8.51 -12.54 -15.02
C LYS A 310 7.01 -12.65 -15.30
N GLY A 311 6.35 -13.61 -14.68
CA GLY A 311 4.91 -13.80 -14.77
C GLY A 311 4.28 -14.09 -13.42
N ALA A 312 3.02 -13.71 -13.26
CA ALA A 312 2.20 -14.06 -12.11
C ALA A 312 0.74 -14.28 -12.51
N LEU A 313 0.11 -15.24 -11.84
CA LEU A 313 -1.33 -15.46 -11.81
C LEU A 313 -1.78 -15.38 -10.35
N ILE A 314 -2.74 -14.52 -10.05
CA ILE A 314 -3.08 -14.13 -8.69
C ILE A 314 -4.57 -14.32 -8.45
N ASN A 315 -4.89 -15.12 -7.42
CA ASN A 315 -6.22 -15.33 -6.89
C ASN A 315 -6.17 -15.05 -5.38
N THR A 316 -6.65 -13.87 -4.97
CA THR A 316 -6.60 -13.42 -3.57
C THR A 316 -7.55 -12.25 -3.34
N VAL A 317 -7.77 -11.88 -2.09
CA VAL A 317 -8.47 -10.63 -1.77
C VAL A 317 -7.48 -9.46 -1.81
N TYR A 318 -7.92 -8.35 -2.34
CA TYR A 318 -7.17 -7.10 -2.40
C TYR A 318 -8.02 -5.93 -1.90
N GLN A 319 -7.44 -5.07 -1.08
CA GLN A 319 -8.11 -3.84 -0.62
C GLN A 319 -7.50 -2.61 -1.26
N ARG A 320 -8.37 -1.76 -1.76
CA ARG A 320 -8.05 -0.42 -2.23
C ARG A 320 -9.05 0.57 -1.63
N SER A 321 -9.70 1.37 -2.46
CA SER A 321 -10.90 2.14 -2.07
C SER A 321 -12.14 1.28 -1.83
N ASN A 322 -12.10 0.03 -2.26
CA ASN A 322 -13.05 -1.05 -1.98
C ASN A 322 -12.27 -2.34 -1.75
N ARG A 323 -12.97 -3.40 -1.36
CA ARG A 323 -12.43 -4.76 -1.35
C ARG A 323 -12.73 -5.43 -2.68
N PHE A 324 -11.73 -6.10 -3.24
CA PHE A 324 -11.80 -6.79 -4.52
C PHE A 324 -11.40 -8.25 -4.35
N ARG A 325 -12.06 -9.14 -5.05
CA ARG A 325 -11.53 -10.45 -5.35
C ARG A 325 -10.71 -10.33 -6.64
N LEU A 326 -9.43 -10.56 -6.58
CA LEU A 326 -8.59 -10.82 -7.74
C LEU A 326 -8.79 -12.27 -8.13
N ASP A 327 -9.15 -12.49 -9.37
CA ASP A 327 -9.44 -13.81 -9.92
C ASP A 327 -8.91 -13.87 -11.34
N ASP A 328 -8.03 -14.83 -11.59
CA ASP A 328 -7.25 -14.93 -12.83
C ASP A 328 -6.50 -13.64 -13.20
N TYR A 329 -6.10 -12.88 -12.17
CA TYR A 329 -5.37 -11.63 -12.39
C TYR A 329 -3.94 -11.94 -12.88
N LYS A 330 -3.61 -11.48 -14.10
CA LYS A 330 -2.37 -11.82 -14.81
C LYS A 330 -1.45 -10.61 -14.90
N LEU A 331 -0.18 -10.86 -14.59
CA LEU A 331 0.91 -9.91 -14.83
C LEU A 331 2.02 -10.61 -15.63
N SER A 332 2.61 -9.88 -16.57
CA SER A 332 3.77 -10.32 -17.35
C SER A 332 4.73 -9.16 -17.54
N GLN A 333 6.03 -9.41 -17.34
CA GLN A 333 7.07 -8.41 -17.51
C GLN A 333 8.23 -8.98 -18.32
N TYR A 334 8.56 -8.33 -19.42
CA TYR A 334 9.68 -8.65 -20.32
C TYR A 334 10.71 -7.55 -20.19
N ALA A 335 11.97 -7.88 -19.99
CA ALA A 335 13.01 -6.88 -19.88
C ALA A 335 14.31 -7.28 -20.56
N ILE A 336 15.01 -6.27 -21.05
CA ILE A 336 16.37 -6.34 -21.52
C ILE A 336 17.20 -5.29 -20.77
N ASP A 337 18.31 -5.70 -20.18
CA ASP A 337 19.24 -4.84 -19.45
C ASP A 337 20.65 -5.09 -19.95
N TYR A 338 21.35 -4.05 -20.34
CA TYR A 338 22.76 -4.12 -20.66
C TYR A 338 23.52 -3.10 -19.84
N HIS A 339 24.43 -3.56 -19.04
CA HIS A 339 25.24 -2.69 -18.20
C HIS A 339 26.75 -2.96 -18.34
N THR A 340 27.49 -1.90 -18.14
CA THR A 340 28.94 -1.87 -18.07
C THR A 340 29.34 -0.97 -16.90
N ASP A 341 30.62 -0.84 -16.63
CA ASP A 341 31.10 0.13 -15.64
C ASP A 341 30.85 1.59 -16.08
N ILE A 342 30.72 1.83 -17.39
CA ILE A 342 30.54 3.17 -17.98
C ILE A 342 29.08 3.52 -18.16
N PHE A 343 28.28 2.62 -18.67
CA PHE A 343 26.87 2.91 -18.97
C PHE A 343 25.95 1.71 -18.72
N MET A 344 24.68 2.02 -18.56
CA MET A 344 23.59 1.05 -18.50
C MET A 344 22.49 1.50 -19.44
N VAL A 345 21.89 0.56 -20.18
CA VAL A 345 20.67 0.75 -20.98
C VAL A 345 19.70 -0.37 -20.63
N ARG A 346 18.47 0.00 -20.39
CA ARG A 346 17.39 -0.91 -20.00
C ARG A 346 16.11 -0.57 -20.75
N ALA A 347 15.38 -1.60 -21.17
CA ALA A 347 14.01 -1.46 -21.64
C ALA A 347 13.15 -2.59 -21.11
N TYR A 348 11.89 -2.30 -20.79
CA TYR A 348 10.93 -3.32 -20.37
C TYR A 348 9.49 -2.99 -20.75
N LEU A 349 8.70 -4.06 -20.84
CA LEU A 349 7.25 -4.05 -21.05
C LEU A 349 6.61 -4.80 -19.89
N THR A 350 5.72 -4.14 -19.16
CA THR A 350 4.84 -4.78 -18.17
C THR A 350 3.42 -4.80 -18.75
N GLN A 351 2.78 -5.98 -18.74
CA GLN A 351 1.40 -6.16 -19.18
C GLN A 351 0.55 -6.65 -18.02
N GLU A 352 -0.66 -6.16 -17.98
CA GLU A 352 -1.64 -6.45 -16.92
C GLU A 352 -2.99 -6.79 -17.55
N ASN A 353 -3.64 -7.80 -16.95
CA ASN A 353 -5.02 -8.15 -17.24
C ASN A 353 -5.70 -8.59 -15.94
N THR A 354 -6.75 -7.89 -15.53
CA THR A 354 -7.46 -8.17 -14.27
C THR A 354 -8.31 -9.45 -14.30
N GLY A 355 -8.37 -10.18 -15.42
CA GLY A 355 -9.03 -11.48 -15.54
C GLY A 355 -10.52 -11.42 -15.18
N ASN A 356 -10.95 -12.29 -14.27
CA ASN A 356 -12.32 -12.41 -13.77
C ASN A 356 -12.56 -11.63 -12.47
N SER A 357 -11.62 -10.76 -12.08
CA SER A 357 -11.69 -9.97 -10.83
C SER A 357 -12.98 -9.17 -10.71
N TYR A 358 -13.43 -8.97 -9.46
CA TYR A 358 -14.66 -8.23 -9.19
C TYR A 358 -14.60 -7.43 -7.88
N ASN A 359 -15.47 -6.42 -7.79
CA ASN A 359 -15.67 -5.56 -6.63
C ASN A 359 -16.69 -6.21 -5.67
N ILE A 360 -16.25 -6.59 -4.47
CA ILE A 360 -17.07 -7.30 -3.47
C ILE A 360 -18.23 -6.42 -3.01
N ARG A 361 -17.98 -5.13 -2.78
CA ARG A 361 -19.03 -4.18 -2.38
C ARG A 361 -20.11 -4.03 -3.44
N SER A 362 -19.74 -3.81 -4.71
CA SER A 362 -20.69 -3.68 -5.81
C SER A 362 -21.46 -4.98 -6.03
N LEU A 363 -20.85 -6.13 -5.81
CA LEU A 363 -21.52 -7.41 -5.85
C LEU A 363 -22.64 -7.47 -4.79
N ALA A 364 -22.36 -7.11 -3.53
CA ALA A 364 -23.36 -7.10 -2.46
C ALA A 364 -24.53 -6.15 -2.75
N GLU A 365 -24.20 -4.91 -3.18
CA GLU A 365 -25.23 -3.92 -3.55
C GLU A 365 -26.15 -4.42 -4.66
N ASN A 366 -25.56 -5.04 -5.71
CA ASN A 366 -26.34 -5.50 -6.86
C ASN A 366 -27.02 -6.84 -6.64
N MET A 367 -26.55 -7.68 -5.73
CA MET A 367 -27.29 -8.85 -5.23
C MET A 367 -28.60 -8.42 -4.57
N ASP A 368 -28.56 -7.39 -3.70
CA ASP A 368 -29.75 -6.86 -3.06
C ASP A 368 -30.73 -6.25 -4.07
N ARG A 369 -30.23 -5.47 -5.04
CA ARG A 369 -31.10 -4.86 -6.07
C ARG A 369 -31.67 -5.87 -7.06
N ALA A 370 -30.99 -6.98 -7.28
CA ALA A 370 -31.39 -8.01 -8.24
C ALA A 370 -32.64 -8.80 -7.78
N PHE A 371 -32.84 -9.00 -6.47
CA PHE A 371 -34.06 -9.68 -6.00
C PHE A 371 -35.22 -8.71 -5.82
N LYS A 372 -34.93 -7.43 -5.48
CA LYS A 372 -35.97 -6.41 -5.28
C LYS A 372 -35.39 -5.01 -5.46
N SER A 373 -36.04 -4.18 -6.29
CA SER A 373 -35.62 -2.78 -6.45
C SER A 373 -35.69 -2.02 -5.13
N ASP A 374 -34.87 -0.97 -4.98
CA ASP A 374 -34.86 -0.16 -3.76
C ASP A 374 -36.21 0.44 -3.44
N ASP A 375 -36.93 0.97 -4.45
CA ASP A 375 -38.28 1.54 -4.26
C ASP A 375 -39.30 0.51 -3.72
N LYS A 376 -39.26 -0.68 -4.28
CA LYS A 376 -40.14 -1.76 -3.84
C LYS A 376 -39.82 -2.24 -2.42
N TRP A 377 -38.52 -2.40 -2.11
CA TRP A 377 -38.07 -2.83 -0.79
C TRP A 377 -38.46 -1.83 0.31
N PHE A 378 -38.22 -0.52 0.09
CA PHE A 378 -38.60 0.50 1.07
C PHE A 378 -40.13 0.70 1.18
N ALA A 379 -40.88 0.48 0.10
CA ALA A 379 -42.33 0.49 0.15
C ALA A 379 -42.89 -0.68 0.99
N ASP A 380 -42.39 -1.90 0.76
CA ASP A 380 -42.72 -3.10 1.53
C ASP A 380 -42.40 -2.91 3.01
N TYR A 381 -41.19 -2.34 3.31
CA TYR A 381 -40.73 -2.03 4.66
C TYR A 381 -41.71 -1.08 5.37
N THR A 382 -42.05 0.02 4.69
CA THR A 382 -42.98 1.03 5.25
C THR A 382 -44.33 0.43 5.58
N THR A 383 -44.89 -0.38 4.67
CA THR A 383 -46.19 -1.04 4.88
C THR A 383 -46.13 -2.04 6.04
N ALA A 384 -45.12 -2.90 6.06
CA ALA A 384 -44.95 -3.92 7.10
C ALA A 384 -44.70 -3.31 8.49
N TYR A 385 -43.89 -2.25 8.57
CA TYR A 385 -43.66 -1.53 9.83
C TYR A 385 -44.95 -0.92 10.38
N ASN A 386 -45.70 -0.18 9.54
CA ASN A 386 -46.93 0.47 9.96
C ASN A 386 -47.97 -0.57 10.44
N ASN A 387 -48.12 -1.70 9.74
CA ASN A 387 -48.95 -2.78 10.14
C ASN A 387 -48.54 -3.39 11.49
N ALA A 388 -47.26 -3.63 11.72
CA ALA A 388 -46.72 -4.18 12.97
C ALA A 388 -47.01 -3.26 14.16
N VAL A 389 -46.76 -1.94 14.00
CA VAL A 389 -47.06 -0.96 15.06
C VAL A 389 -48.54 -0.84 15.33
N ASN A 390 -49.39 -0.84 14.28
CA ASN A 390 -50.87 -0.80 14.42
C ASN A 390 -51.38 -2.05 15.14
N ASN A 391 -50.70 -3.19 15.02
CA ASN A 391 -51.00 -4.43 15.73
C ASN A 391 -50.34 -4.51 17.13
N GLY A 392 -49.76 -3.41 17.64
CA GLY A 392 -49.22 -3.31 18.99
C GLY A 392 -47.78 -3.76 19.19
N SER A 393 -47.02 -3.99 18.13
CA SER A 393 -45.59 -4.33 18.24
C SER A 393 -44.79 -3.18 18.80
N ALA A 394 -43.81 -3.48 19.62
CA ALA A 394 -42.77 -2.49 20.03
C ALA A 394 -41.99 -1.98 18.80
N VAL A 395 -41.50 -0.75 18.87
CA VAL A 395 -40.85 -0.07 17.74
C VAL A 395 -39.69 -0.90 17.17
N ALA A 396 -38.80 -1.45 18.03
CA ALA A 396 -37.68 -2.28 17.59
C ALA A 396 -38.14 -3.57 16.87
N ASP A 397 -39.15 -4.24 17.42
CA ASP A 397 -39.76 -5.46 16.83
C ASP A 397 -40.46 -5.16 15.51
N ALA A 398 -41.15 -4.01 15.41
CA ALA A 398 -41.73 -3.55 14.17
C ALA A 398 -40.69 -3.33 13.06
N HIS A 399 -39.53 -2.78 13.39
CA HIS A 399 -38.42 -2.67 12.46
C HIS A 399 -37.88 -4.03 12.02
N LYS A 400 -37.74 -4.99 12.94
CA LYS A 400 -37.30 -6.37 12.63
C LYS A 400 -38.32 -7.08 11.71
N THR A 401 -39.59 -6.97 12.03
CA THR A 401 -40.71 -7.53 11.20
C THR A 401 -40.71 -6.92 9.80
N ALA A 402 -40.56 -5.59 9.71
CA ALA A 402 -40.52 -4.88 8.45
C ALA A 402 -39.35 -5.34 7.57
N ARG A 403 -38.15 -5.51 8.14
CA ARG A 403 -36.96 -6.00 7.44
C ARG A 403 -37.19 -7.44 6.94
N THR A 404 -37.64 -8.34 7.79
CA THR A 404 -37.92 -9.74 7.43
C THR A 404 -38.91 -9.83 6.27
N THR A 405 -39.98 -9.03 6.30
CA THR A 405 -41.00 -8.99 5.24
C THR A 405 -40.42 -8.43 3.93
N SER A 406 -39.60 -7.38 4.00
CA SER A 406 -39.01 -6.77 2.83
C SER A 406 -37.96 -7.68 2.17
N ASP A 407 -37.29 -8.51 2.95
CA ASP A 407 -36.24 -9.46 2.50
C ASP A 407 -36.81 -10.77 1.93
N GLN A 408 -38.11 -10.94 1.88
CA GLN A 408 -38.72 -12.13 1.25
C GLN A 408 -38.30 -12.25 -0.21
N GLY A 409 -37.71 -13.40 -0.58
CA GLY A 409 -37.16 -13.67 -1.90
C GLY A 409 -35.69 -13.27 -2.08
N ARG A 410 -35.02 -12.80 -1.02
CA ARG A 410 -33.61 -12.46 -1.04
C ARG A 410 -32.73 -13.68 -1.37
N PHE A 411 -31.67 -13.47 -2.14
CA PHE A 411 -30.67 -14.52 -2.43
C PHE A 411 -29.91 -14.87 -1.16
N ILE A 412 -30.08 -16.11 -0.69
CA ILE A 412 -29.46 -16.59 0.56
C ILE A 412 -28.08 -17.21 0.23
N PRO A 413 -26.98 -16.77 0.87
CA PRO A 413 -25.65 -17.33 0.67
C PRO A 413 -25.63 -18.86 0.77
N GLY A 414 -24.91 -19.52 -0.15
CA GLY A 414 -24.81 -20.98 -0.23
C GLY A 414 -25.88 -21.67 -1.07
N THR A 415 -27.02 -21.01 -1.37
CA THR A 415 -28.08 -21.59 -2.26
C THR A 415 -27.66 -21.51 -3.73
N ASP A 416 -28.26 -22.37 -4.57
CA ASP A 416 -27.96 -22.38 -6.02
C ASP A 416 -28.43 -21.08 -6.70
N ALA A 417 -29.57 -20.53 -6.28
CA ALA A 417 -30.05 -19.24 -6.77
C ALA A 417 -29.06 -18.10 -6.47
N TYR A 418 -28.47 -18.11 -5.27
CA TYR A 418 -27.39 -17.16 -4.91
C TYR A 418 -26.17 -17.35 -5.80
N LYS A 419 -25.67 -18.58 -5.98
CA LYS A 419 -24.49 -18.88 -6.80
C LYS A 419 -24.69 -18.45 -8.25
N GLN A 420 -25.85 -18.77 -8.84
CA GLN A 420 -26.19 -18.39 -10.20
C GLN A 420 -26.24 -16.86 -10.38
N LYS A 421 -26.87 -16.14 -9.42
CA LYS A 421 -26.94 -14.69 -9.50
C LYS A 421 -25.58 -14.03 -9.27
N LYS A 422 -24.75 -14.56 -8.37
CA LYS A 422 -23.37 -14.12 -8.18
C LYS A 422 -22.56 -14.26 -9.47
N GLU A 423 -22.62 -15.44 -10.12
CA GLU A 423 -21.95 -15.72 -11.40
C GLU A 423 -22.35 -14.72 -12.50
N GLU A 424 -23.63 -14.39 -12.60
CA GLU A 424 -24.11 -13.37 -13.53
C GLU A 424 -23.52 -11.99 -13.23
N LEU A 425 -23.61 -11.53 -11.98
CA LEU A 425 -23.21 -10.17 -11.58
C LEU A 425 -21.71 -9.93 -11.63
N VAL A 426 -20.86 -10.93 -11.32
CA VAL A 426 -19.40 -10.80 -11.40
C VAL A 426 -18.89 -10.68 -12.84
N ASN A 427 -19.75 -10.95 -13.83
CA ASN A 427 -19.42 -10.83 -15.26
C ASN A 427 -19.93 -9.55 -15.92
N ILE A 428 -20.75 -8.74 -15.22
CA ILE A 428 -21.23 -7.45 -15.74
C ILE A 428 -20.24 -6.35 -15.41
N ASN A 429 -19.60 -5.77 -16.46
CA ASN A 429 -18.61 -4.69 -16.32
C ASN A 429 -19.26 -3.31 -16.18
N ASN A 430 -20.11 -3.16 -15.18
CA ASN A 430 -20.71 -1.89 -14.74
C ASN A 430 -21.13 -2.03 -13.28
N TRP A 431 -20.56 -1.22 -12.39
CA TRP A 431 -20.80 -1.37 -10.95
C TRP A 431 -22.16 -0.82 -10.46
N ASP A 432 -22.93 -0.16 -11.30
CA ASP A 432 -24.33 0.15 -10.99
C ASP A 432 -25.24 -1.07 -11.12
N TYR A 433 -24.85 -2.08 -11.93
CA TYR A 433 -25.67 -3.27 -12.23
C TYR A 433 -24.96 -4.61 -11.99
N GLY A 434 -23.64 -4.59 -11.87
CA GLY A 434 -22.79 -5.77 -11.71
C GLY A 434 -21.59 -5.49 -10.81
N ALA A 435 -20.52 -6.27 -10.99
CA ALA A 435 -19.35 -6.17 -10.12
C ALA A 435 -18.00 -6.35 -10.84
N ALA A 436 -17.98 -6.71 -12.12
CA ALA A 436 -16.76 -7.06 -12.83
C ALA A 436 -15.71 -5.93 -12.82
N LEU A 437 -14.44 -6.31 -12.78
CA LEU A 437 -13.30 -5.44 -13.02
C LEU A 437 -12.54 -5.98 -14.23
N ARG A 438 -12.63 -5.32 -15.37
CA ARG A 438 -12.13 -5.79 -16.68
C ARG A 438 -11.15 -4.79 -17.29
N VAL A 439 -9.96 -4.69 -16.67
CA VAL A 439 -8.91 -3.76 -17.11
C VAL A 439 -7.80 -4.52 -17.82
N LYS A 440 -7.36 -4.01 -18.98
CA LYS A 440 -6.14 -4.41 -19.66
C LYS A 440 -5.24 -3.19 -19.83
N SER A 441 -4.00 -3.32 -19.40
CA SER A 441 -3.06 -2.21 -19.44
C SER A 441 -1.64 -2.66 -19.71
N SER A 442 -0.80 -1.74 -20.18
CA SER A 442 0.62 -1.99 -20.39
C SER A 442 1.44 -0.77 -20.00
N LEU A 443 2.67 -1.01 -19.55
CA LEU A 443 3.70 -0.02 -19.32
C LEU A 443 4.93 -0.37 -20.16
N ILE A 444 5.31 0.52 -21.06
CA ILE A 444 6.60 0.46 -21.76
C ILE A 444 7.52 1.46 -21.10
N HIS A 445 8.73 1.04 -20.78
CA HIS A 445 9.74 1.91 -20.18
C HIS A 445 11.10 1.63 -20.79
N SER A 446 11.88 2.69 -20.98
CA SER A 446 13.28 2.62 -21.32
C SER A 446 14.07 3.64 -20.51
N GLU A 447 15.28 3.28 -20.09
CA GLU A 447 16.18 4.17 -19.38
C GLU A 447 17.63 3.94 -19.77
N GLY A 448 18.45 5.00 -19.63
CA GLY A 448 19.89 4.96 -19.80
C GLY A 448 20.59 5.70 -18.67
N LEU A 449 21.73 5.19 -18.25
CA LEU A 449 22.65 5.84 -17.30
C LEU A 449 24.04 5.93 -17.93
N LEU A 450 24.76 7.02 -17.64
CA LEU A 450 26.14 7.22 -18.08
C LEU A 450 26.99 7.75 -16.93
N ASN A 451 28.03 6.99 -16.59
CA ASN A 451 29.06 7.35 -15.63
C ASN A 451 30.19 8.10 -16.37
N TRP A 452 30.12 9.41 -16.39
CA TRP A 452 31.10 10.26 -17.07
C TRP A 452 32.49 10.14 -16.46
N ASP A 453 32.61 9.94 -15.14
CA ASP A 453 33.87 9.75 -14.44
C ASP A 453 34.58 8.45 -14.83
N LYS A 454 33.83 7.45 -15.29
CA LYS A 454 34.39 6.21 -15.86
C LYS A 454 34.72 6.36 -17.34
N ALA A 455 33.88 7.12 -18.08
CA ALA A 455 34.12 7.38 -19.50
C ALA A 455 35.33 8.30 -19.75
N PHE A 456 35.57 9.26 -18.85
CA PHE A 456 36.66 10.25 -18.92
C PHE A 456 37.50 10.23 -17.64
N ALA A 457 38.04 9.05 -17.28
CA ALA A 457 38.63 8.78 -15.98
C ALA A 457 39.81 9.74 -15.65
N ASP A 458 40.68 10.05 -16.61
CA ASP A 458 41.85 10.93 -16.40
C ASP A 458 41.44 12.35 -15.98
N PHE A 459 40.39 12.89 -16.60
CA PHE A 459 39.86 14.22 -16.27
C PHE A 459 39.24 14.24 -14.87
N PHE A 460 38.34 13.32 -14.60
CA PHE A 460 37.58 13.29 -13.35
C PHE A 460 38.45 12.92 -12.14
N THR A 461 39.44 12.08 -12.33
CA THR A 461 40.45 11.77 -11.28
C THR A 461 41.27 13.03 -10.91
N LYS A 462 41.67 13.85 -11.87
CA LYS A 462 42.41 15.11 -11.61
C LYS A 462 41.58 16.11 -10.79
N ILE A 463 40.28 16.21 -11.05
CA ILE A 463 39.39 17.14 -10.32
C ILE A 463 38.77 16.53 -9.06
N GLY A 464 38.98 15.22 -8.82
CA GLY A 464 38.40 14.50 -7.68
C GLY A 464 36.86 14.52 -7.62
N ALA A 465 36.20 14.40 -8.77
CA ALA A 465 34.79 14.47 -8.90
C ALA A 465 34.17 13.23 -9.61
N GLN A 466 32.91 12.96 -9.39
CA GLN A 466 32.12 11.92 -10.06
C GLN A 466 30.93 12.58 -10.71
N LEU A 467 30.62 12.23 -11.93
CA LEU A 467 29.48 12.75 -12.68
C LEU A 467 28.67 11.60 -13.26
N LEU A 468 27.38 11.55 -12.88
CA LEU A 468 26.39 10.59 -13.37
C LEU A 468 25.27 11.33 -14.07
N SER A 469 24.85 10.86 -15.24
CA SER A 469 23.65 11.34 -15.92
C SER A 469 22.73 10.17 -16.27
N GLY A 470 21.43 10.43 -16.27
CA GLY A 470 20.43 9.44 -16.65
C GLY A 470 19.30 10.06 -17.42
N PHE A 471 18.65 9.23 -18.25
CA PHE A 471 17.49 9.57 -19.03
C PHE A 471 16.49 8.42 -18.97
N ASP A 472 15.20 8.72 -18.88
CA ASP A 472 14.13 7.72 -18.92
C ASP A 472 12.94 8.20 -19.74
N TYR A 473 12.25 7.24 -20.37
CA TYR A 473 10.99 7.40 -21.06
C TYR A 473 10.05 6.28 -20.64
N ARG A 474 8.78 6.62 -20.35
CA ARG A 474 7.74 5.63 -20.08
C ARG A 474 6.42 6.04 -20.72
N THR A 475 5.66 5.06 -21.16
CA THR A 475 4.30 5.28 -21.62
C THR A 475 3.38 4.17 -21.10
N TYR A 476 2.25 4.61 -20.59
CA TYR A 476 1.14 3.75 -20.20
C TYR A 476 0.17 3.64 -21.36
N ILE A 477 -0.31 2.42 -21.60
CA ILE A 477 -1.29 2.11 -22.63
C ILE A 477 -2.43 1.37 -21.95
N ILE A 478 -3.64 1.95 -21.98
CA ILE A 478 -4.84 1.39 -21.36
C ILE A 478 -5.85 1.09 -22.47
N VAL A 479 -6.37 -0.12 -22.47
CA VAL A 479 -7.49 -0.50 -23.33
C VAL A 479 -8.77 -0.01 -22.66
N PRO A 480 -9.56 0.86 -23.30
CA PRO A 480 -10.84 1.28 -22.77
C PRO A 480 -11.77 0.09 -22.56
N ASP A 481 -12.34 -0.03 -21.36
CA ASP A 481 -13.27 -1.11 -21.01
C ASP A 481 -14.74 -0.64 -20.94
N GLY A 482 -14.96 0.65 -21.14
CA GLY A 482 -16.28 1.29 -21.15
C GLY A 482 -16.85 1.62 -19.77
N ASN A 483 -16.22 1.15 -18.67
CA ASN A 483 -16.65 1.43 -17.30
C ASN A 483 -15.52 2.03 -16.45
N TYR A 484 -14.42 1.32 -16.29
CA TYR A 484 -13.32 1.76 -15.43
C TYR A 484 -12.44 2.81 -16.10
N PHE A 485 -12.21 2.62 -17.41
CA PHE A 485 -11.53 3.58 -18.29
C PHE A 485 -12.29 3.76 -19.60
N ILE A 486 -12.33 4.99 -20.06
CA ILE A 486 -12.75 5.39 -21.40
C ILE A 486 -11.67 6.25 -22.02
N ASN A 487 -11.57 6.28 -23.34
CA ASN A 487 -10.84 7.32 -24.04
C ASN A 487 -11.85 8.38 -24.52
N PRO A 488 -11.87 9.58 -23.92
CA PRO A 488 -12.89 10.58 -24.26
C PRO A 488 -12.71 11.21 -25.63
N GLU A 489 -11.54 11.07 -26.27
CA GLU A 489 -11.26 11.57 -27.62
C GLU A 489 -11.69 10.58 -28.69
N ASN A 490 -11.47 9.28 -28.44
CA ASN A 490 -11.84 8.22 -29.38
C ASN A 490 -11.97 6.88 -28.62
N ASN A 491 -13.19 6.42 -28.39
CA ASN A 491 -13.47 5.21 -27.64
C ASN A 491 -12.89 3.92 -28.25
N ASP A 492 -12.57 3.93 -29.54
CA ASP A 492 -11.99 2.77 -30.25
C ASP A 492 -10.45 2.73 -30.15
N GLU A 493 -9.83 3.78 -29.62
CA GLU A 493 -8.39 3.87 -29.46
C GLU A 493 -7.94 3.69 -28.02
N ASN A 494 -6.76 3.08 -27.84
CA ASN A 494 -6.14 2.96 -26.52
C ASN A 494 -5.77 4.34 -25.97
N LEU A 495 -6.07 4.54 -24.69
CA LEU A 495 -5.62 5.71 -23.96
C LEU A 495 -4.11 5.61 -23.72
N LYS A 496 -3.37 6.66 -24.03
CA LYS A 496 -1.92 6.75 -23.83
C LYS A 496 -1.57 7.87 -22.89
N TYR A 497 -0.56 7.62 -22.03
CA TYR A 497 -0.03 8.62 -21.11
C TYR A 497 1.48 8.47 -20.99
N GLY A 498 2.18 9.41 -21.61
CA GLY A 498 3.65 9.43 -21.71
C GLY A 498 4.32 10.30 -20.65
N LYS A 499 5.51 9.91 -20.26
CA LYS A 499 6.37 10.64 -19.33
C LYS A 499 7.82 10.48 -19.75
N THR A 500 8.58 11.59 -19.73
CA THR A 500 10.00 11.63 -20.07
C THR A 500 10.75 12.36 -18.96
N GLY A 501 11.91 11.87 -18.58
CA GLY A 501 12.74 12.51 -17.56
C GLY A 501 14.22 12.32 -17.80
N GLY A 502 15.02 13.17 -17.16
CA GLY A 502 16.46 13.02 -17.16
C GLY A 502 17.09 13.75 -15.99
N PHE A 503 18.22 13.27 -15.51
CA PHE A 503 18.94 13.87 -14.39
C PHE A 503 20.44 13.90 -14.63
N THR A 504 21.09 14.81 -13.90
CA THR A 504 22.56 14.84 -13.77
C THR A 504 22.91 15.04 -12.30
N GLN A 505 23.88 14.26 -11.80
CA GLN A 505 24.41 14.32 -10.44
C GLN A 505 25.92 14.48 -10.47
N LEU A 506 26.41 15.51 -9.79
CA LEU A 506 27.83 15.74 -9.51
C LEU A 506 28.12 15.46 -8.04
N SER A 507 29.15 14.67 -7.76
CA SER A 507 29.63 14.38 -6.41
C SER A 507 31.11 14.65 -6.30
N LYS A 508 31.55 15.18 -5.15
CA LYS A 508 32.94 15.46 -4.89
C LYS A 508 33.30 15.17 -3.44
N ASP A 509 34.43 14.46 -3.27
CA ASP A 509 35.04 14.25 -1.96
C ASP A 509 36.06 15.35 -1.68
N LEU A 510 36.00 15.92 -0.47
CA LEU A 510 36.82 17.02 0.02
C LEU A 510 37.53 16.63 1.32
N PHE A 511 38.62 17.30 1.65
CA PHE A 511 39.35 17.11 2.91
C PHE A 511 39.75 15.64 3.17
N SER A 512 40.35 14.99 2.19
CA SER A 512 40.75 13.58 2.24
C SER A 512 39.55 12.68 2.59
N GLU A 513 38.49 12.84 1.84
CA GLU A 513 37.21 12.10 1.95
C GLU A 513 36.42 12.32 3.24
N LYS A 514 36.79 13.30 4.07
CA LYS A 514 36.02 13.61 5.29
C LYS A 514 34.72 14.34 5.03
N LEU A 515 34.59 14.98 3.88
CA LEU A 515 33.35 15.64 3.46
C LEU A 515 33.03 15.26 2.01
N ARG A 516 31.91 14.62 1.79
CA ARG A 516 31.33 14.35 0.47
C ARG A 516 30.17 15.30 0.21
N LEU A 517 30.27 16.07 -0.87
CA LEU A 517 29.17 16.92 -1.34
C LEU A 517 28.59 16.32 -2.63
N SER A 518 27.26 16.31 -2.77
CA SER A 518 26.62 15.89 -4.01
C SER A 518 25.45 16.84 -4.33
N ALA A 519 25.35 17.20 -5.61
CA ALA A 519 24.26 18.00 -6.15
C ALA A 519 23.68 17.30 -7.38
N ALA A 520 22.35 17.21 -7.44
CA ALA A 520 21.65 16.67 -8.60
C ALA A 520 20.51 17.58 -9.01
N ILE A 521 20.22 17.58 -10.29
CA ILE A 521 19.02 18.20 -10.86
C ILE A 521 18.38 17.22 -11.83
N ARG A 522 17.08 17.08 -11.72
CA ARG A 522 16.27 16.29 -12.63
C ARG A 522 15.21 17.17 -13.30
N ALA A 523 14.94 16.91 -14.57
CA ALA A 523 13.87 17.53 -15.34
C ALA A 523 12.89 16.45 -15.81
N ASP A 524 11.60 16.65 -15.55
CA ASP A 524 10.53 15.70 -15.92
C ASP A 524 9.43 16.42 -16.70
N LYS A 525 8.97 15.79 -17.79
CA LYS A 525 7.83 16.19 -18.59
C LYS A 525 6.85 15.03 -18.68
N ALA A 526 5.57 15.28 -18.44
CA ALA A 526 4.51 14.32 -18.72
C ALA A 526 3.49 14.95 -19.69
N ASP A 527 2.75 14.11 -20.40
CA ASP A 527 1.61 14.58 -21.18
C ASP A 527 0.66 15.36 -20.26
N TYR A 528 0.04 16.41 -20.76
CA TYR A 528 -0.87 17.32 -20.04
C TYR A 528 -0.21 18.23 -18.99
N PHE A 529 1.10 18.19 -18.76
CA PHE A 529 1.79 19.00 -17.76
C PHE A 529 3.06 19.65 -18.29
N ASP A 530 3.40 20.81 -17.75
CA ASP A 530 4.64 21.52 -18.07
C ASP A 530 5.87 20.83 -17.48
N LEU A 531 7.04 21.14 -18.07
CA LEU A 531 8.34 20.71 -17.58
C LEU A 531 8.54 21.10 -16.10
N LYS A 532 9.01 20.16 -15.27
CA LYS A 532 9.26 20.34 -13.85
C LYS A 532 10.70 20.01 -13.51
N PHE A 533 11.29 20.75 -12.57
CA PHE A 533 12.67 20.55 -12.11
C PHE A 533 12.70 20.10 -10.66
N THR A 534 13.52 19.11 -10.38
CA THR A 534 13.69 18.47 -9.08
C THR A 534 15.14 18.54 -8.63
N PRO A 535 15.56 19.57 -7.85
CA PRO A 535 16.89 19.65 -7.27
C PRO A 535 17.05 18.75 -6.03
N ARG A 536 18.29 18.27 -5.83
CA ARG A 536 18.77 17.57 -4.63
C ARG A 536 20.18 18.05 -4.29
N ILE A 537 20.42 18.29 -3.00
CA ILE A 537 21.76 18.59 -2.47
C ILE A 537 21.97 17.74 -1.23
N THR A 538 23.11 17.08 -1.12
CA THR A 538 23.47 16.28 0.04
C THR A 538 24.90 16.54 0.48
N ALA A 539 25.12 16.45 1.79
CA ALA A 539 26.45 16.51 2.40
C ALA A 539 26.61 15.37 3.41
N VAL A 540 27.71 14.66 3.32
CA VAL A 540 28.13 13.64 4.28
C VAL A 540 29.45 14.03 4.89
N CYS A 541 29.46 14.25 6.20
CA CYS A 541 30.67 14.54 6.98
C CYS A 541 31.07 13.29 7.75
N SER A 542 32.27 12.77 7.45
CA SER A 542 32.86 11.56 8.01
C SER A 542 34.16 11.91 8.76
N PRO A 543 34.11 12.48 9.98
CA PRO A 543 35.32 12.81 10.74
C PRO A 543 36.24 11.60 10.99
N LYS A 544 35.59 10.40 11.10
CA LYS A 544 36.23 9.07 11.16
C LYS A 544 35.39 8.12 10.31
N GLU A 545 35.93 7.00 9.86
CA GLU A 545 35.22 5.98 9.10
C GLU A 545 33.95 5.49 9.81
N GLU A 546 34.00 5.43 11.16
CA GLU A 546 32.92 4.94 11.97
C GLU A 546 31.87 6.01 12.35
N ILE A 547 32.05 7.28 11.98
CA ILE A 547 31.21 8.40 12.40
C ILE A 547 30.80 9.20 11.17
N ASN A 548 29.53 9.17 10.83
CA ASN A 548 29.02 9.81 9.63
C ASN A 548 27.77 10.63 9.96
N PHE A 549 27.82 11.92 9.67
CA PHE A 549 26.68 12.84 9.71
C PHE A 549 26.25 13.14 8.28
N ARG A 550 24.94 13.15 8.05
CA ARG A 550 24.39 13.47 6.74
C ARG A 550 23.33 14.56 6.83
N VAL A 551 23.29 15.40 5.83
CA VAL A 551 22.27 16.42 5.62
C VAL A 551 21.82 16.33 4.18
N SER A 552 20.53 16.34 3.94
CA SER A 552 19.97 16.40 2.60
C SER A 552 18.84 17.40 2.49
N TYR A 553 18.80 18.08 1.34
CA TYR A 553 17.65 18.80 0.83
C TYR A 553 17.29 18.24 -0.52
N GLN A 554 16.04 17.92 -0.71
CA GLN A 554 15.55 17.47 -2.02
C GLN A 554 14.11 17.91 -2.23
N SER A 555 13.74 18.08 -3.48
CA SER A 555 12.36 18.24 -3.87
C SER A 555 11.92 17.07 -4.76
N GLY A 556 10.63 16.94 -5.02
CA GLY A 556 10.09 15.93 -5.91
C GLY A 556 8.74 16.34 -6.45
N TYR A 557 8.49 16.01 -7.72
CA TYR A 557 7.17 16.08 -8.31
C TYR A 557 6.60 14.69 -8.50
N ARG A 558 5.31 14.53 -8.21
CA ARG A 558 4.52 13.37 -8.59
C ARG A 558 3.44 13.81 -9.56
N PHE A 559 3.51 13.31 -10.77
CA PHE A 559 2.44 13.49 -11.74
C PHE A 559 1.29 12.54 -11.40
N PRO A 560 0.04 12.91 -11.64
CA PRO A 560 -1.09 12.03 -11.41
C PRO A 560 -0.87 10.64 -12.01
N SER A 561 -1.34 9.61 -11.30
CA SER A 561 -1.39 8.25 -11.84
C SER A 561 -2.46 8.15 -12.93
N ILE A 562 -2.42 7.07 -13.70
CA ILE A 562 -3.44 6.78 -14.72
C ILE A 562 -4.84 6.85 -14.12
N PHE A 563 -5.03 6.20 -12.97
CA PHE A 563 -6.35 6.18 -12.34
C PHE A 563 -6.81 7.55 -11.85
N GLU A 564 -5.92 8.35 -11.28
CA GLU A 564 -6.23 9.71 -10.83
C GLU A 564 -6.57 10.62 -12.02
N GLY A 565 -5.86 10.44 -13.13
CA GLY A 565 -6.05 11.25 -14.33
C GLY A 565 -7.27 10.88 -15.17
N PHE A 566 -7.54 9.58 -15.34
CA PHE A 566 -8.41 9.06 -16.39
C PHE A 566 -9.52 8.11 -15.94
N SER A 567 -9.74 7.91 -14.65
CA SER A 567 -10.82 7.04 -14.17
C SER A 567 -12.21 7.52 -14.62
N ASN A 568 -13.14 6.55 -14.85
CA ASN A 568 -14.52 6.79 -15.28
C ASN A 568 -15.44 5.73 -14.64
N VAL A 569 -15.50 5.67 -13.32
CA VAL A 569 -16.18 4.58 -12.61
C VAL A 569 -17.55 4.99 -12.15
N ASN A 570 -18.59 4.24 -12.54
CA ASN A 570 -19.93 4.35 -11.97
C ASN A 570 -20.08 3.38 -10.80
N SER A 571 -20.51 3.87 -9.64
CA SER A 571 -20.74 3.04 -8.46
C SER A 571 -21.78 3.69 -7.53
N GLY A 572 -22.89 3.02 -7.30
CA GLY A 572 -23.94 3.49 -6.39
C GLY A 572 -24.56 4.85 -6.77
N GLY A 573 -24.69 5.12 -8.07
CA GLY A 573 -25.20 6.39 -8.60
C GLY A 573 -24.30 7.60 -8.37
N VAL A 574 -23.00 7.37 -8.12
CA VAL A 574 -21.95 8.40 -8.09
C VAL A 574 -20.92 8.07 -9.14
N LYS A 575 -20.65 9.00 -10.04
CA LYS A 575 -19.64 8.84 -11.09
C LYS A 575 -18.29 9.36 -10.61
N ARG A 576 -17.29 8.47 -10.46
CA ARG A 576 -15.90 8.86 -10.22
C ARG A 576 -15.25 9.21 -11.55
N VAL A 577 -14.72 10.44 -11.66
CA VAL A 577 -14.13 10.96 -12.90
C VAL A 577 -12.69 11.38 -12.64
N GLY A 578 -11.80 11.06 -13.58
CA GLY A 578 -10.42 11.51 -13.58
C GLY A 578 -10.33 13.04 -13.59
N GLY A 579 -9.33 13.55 -12.89
CA GLY A 579 -9.21 15.00 -12.68
C GLY A 579 -8.47 15.76 -13.78
N LEU A 580 -8.05 15.10 -14.85
CA LEU A 580 -7.54 15.79 -16.04
C LEU A 580 -8.69 16.47 -16.79
N ARG A 581 -8.39 17.63 -17.38
CA ARG A 581 -9.41 18.43 -18.10
C ARG A 581 -10.13 17.62 -19.17
N ILE A 582 -9.40 16.79 -19.89
CA ILE A 582 -9.96 15.91 -20.93
C ILE A 582 -11.08 14.99 -20.42
N MET A 583 -11.08 14.64 -19.11
CA MET A 583 -12.09 13.76 -18.48
C MET A 583 -13.21 14.54 -17.79
N SER A 584 -12.92 15.72 -17.26
CA SER A 584 -13.80 16.44 -16.31
C SER A 584 -14.10 17.87 -16.75
N ASP A 585 -13.93 18.18 -18.05
CA ASP A 585 -14.24 19.51 -18.60
C ASP A 585 -15.70 19.90 -18.32
N GLY A 586 -15.90 21.10 -17.81
CA GLY A 586 -17.21 21.64 -17.42
C GLY A 586 -17.81 21.06 -16.12
N ILE A 587 -17.25 19.96 -15.55
CA ILE A 587 -17.81 19.34 -14.32
C ILE A 587 -17.43 20.21 -13.09
N PHE A 588 -16.19 20.65 -12.99
CA PHE A 588 -15.76 21.49 -11.85
C PHE A 588 -16.52 22.81 -11.81
N GLU A 589 -16.65 23.46 -12.96
CA GLU A 589 -17.24 24.79 -13.10
C GLU A 589 -18.74 24.81 -12.81
N ASN A 590 -19.44 23.70 -13.11
CA ASN A 590 -20.89 23.64 -12.99
C ASN A 590 -21.36 22.93 -11.71
N SER A 591 -20.44 22.37 -10.92
CA SER A 591 -20.78 21.60 -9.72
C SER A 591 -20.79 22.44 -8.43
N TYR A 592 -21.42 21.87 -7.42
CA TYR A 592 -21.51 22.34 -6.05
C TYR A 592 -20.98 21.27 -5.10
N THR A 593 -20.30 21.65 -4.01
CA THR A 593 -19.68 20.70 -3.08
C THR A 593 -20.75 19.91 -2.32
N LYS A 594 -20.53 18.59 -2.19
CA LYS A 594 -21.41 17.71 -1.40
C LYS A 594 -21.56 18.20 0.05
N VAL A 595 -20.50 18.70 0.66
CA VAL A 595 -20.51 19.20 2.05
C VAL A 595 -21.50 20.36 2.19
N SER A 596 -21.54 21.28 1.23
CA SER A 596 -22.52 22.37 1.27
C SER A 596 -23.94 21.91 0.97
N ILE A 597 -24.11 20.97 0.06
CA ILE A 597 -25.41 20.37 -0.28
C ILE A 597 -25.97 19.61 0.91
N ASP A 598 -25.16 18.77 1.59
CA ASP A 598 -25.60 18.03 2.78
C ASP A 598 -26.04 18.97 3.91
N LYS A 599 -25.26 20.05 4.17
CA LYS A 599 -25.65 21.07 5.16
C LYS A 599 -26.95 21.76 4.78
N PHE A 600 -27.11 22.12 3.51
CA PHE A 600 -28.33 22.72 2.99
C PHE A 600 -29.54 21.81 3.17
N GLN A 601 -29.44 20.53 2.76
CA GLN A 601 -30.52 19.56 2.89
C GLN A 601 -30.90 19.32 4.35
N ALA A 602 -29.90 19.23 5.24
CA ALA A 602 -30.12 19.08 6.68
C ALA A 602 -30.85 20.29 7.28
N GLN A 603 -30.44 21.52 6.92
CA GLN A 603 -31.06 22.73 7.42
C GLN A 603 -32.47 22.92 6.88
N VAL A 604 -32.69 22.66 5.59
CA VAL A 604 -34.05 22.67 5.00
C VAL A 604 -34.96 21.69 5.75
N THR A 605 -34.48 20.47 5.99
CA THR A 605 -35.25 19.46 6.75
C THR A 605 -35.53 19.90 8.19
N SER A 606 -34.53 20.53 8.84
CA SER A 606 -34.70 21.07 10.19
C SER A 606 -35.78 22.17 10.23
N ASP A 607 -35.71 23.12 9.30
CA ASP A 607 -36.66 24.24 9.27
C ASP A 607 -38.09 23.80 8.96
N ILE A 608 -38.28 22.76 8.11
CA ILE A 608 -39.60 22.14 7.91
C ILE A 608 -40.12 21.56 9.21
N ASN A 609 -39.29 20.82 9.94
CA ASN A 609 -39.68 20.08 11.13
C ASN A 609 -39.89 20.98 12.36
N THR A 610 -39.07 22.03 12.54
CA THR A 610 -39.05 22.87 13.75
C THR A 610 -39.80 24.15 13.59
N LEU A 611 -39.89 24.71 12.37
CA LEU A 611 -40.53 25.98 12.09
C LEU A 611 -41.86 25.82 11.33
N GLY A 612 -42.20 24.60 10.91
CA GLY A 612 -43.43 24.33 10.14
C GLY A 612 -43.43 24.99 8.73
N LEU A 613 -42.25 25.30 8.17
CA LEU A 613 -42.15 25.88 6.84
C LEU A 613 -42.50 24.84 5.76
N THR A 614 -43.11 25.30 4.67
CA THR A 614 -43.21 24.49 3.46
C THR A 614 -41.79 24.23 2.88
N GLN A 615 -41.67 23.16 2.11
CA GLN A 615 -40.37 22.83 1.47
C GLN A 615 -39.83 24.01 0.64
N ALA A 616 -40.70 24.67 -0.13
CA ALA A 616 -40.29 25.81 -0.96
C ALA A 616 -39.74 26.98 -0.10
N GLN A 617 -40.45 27.32 1.00
CA GLN A 617 -40.02 28.39 1.93
C GLN A 617 -38.69 28.03 2.61
N ALA A 618 -38.51 26.79 3.04
CA ALA A 618 -37.29 26.31 3.68
C ALA A 618 -36.11 26.29 2.69
N ILE A 619 -36.33 25.90 1.43
CA ILE A 619 -35.31 25.95 0.36
C ILE A 619 -34.88 27.41 0.12
N GLU A 620 -35.82 28.30 -0.09
CA GLU A 620 -35.54 29.72 -0.35
C GLU A 620 -34.75 30.37 0.80
N LYS A 621 -35.14 30.10 2.05
CA LYS A 621 -34.44 30.56 3.25
C LYS A 621 -33.01 30.12 3.33
N ASN A 622 -32.70 28.89 2.91
CA ASN A 622 -31.40 28.25 3.12
C ASN A 622 -30.52 28.19 1.86
N LYS A 623 -30.95 28.72 0.71
CA LYS A 623 -30.20 28.64 -0.57
C LYS A 623 -28.77 29.18 -0.49
N GLY A 624 -28.49 30.13 0.40
CA GLY A 624 -27.16 30.71 0.61
C GLY A 624 -26.13 29.76 1.24
N ILE A 625 -26.55 28.57 1.74
CA ILE A 625 -25.65 27.54 2.26
C ILE A 625 -24.91 26.82 1.12
N ILE A 626 -25.53 26.75 -0.06
CA ILE A 626 -25.00 26.06 -1.23
C ILE A 626 -23.75 26.80 -1.75
N GLN A 627 -22.66 26.05 -1.93
CA GLN A 627 -21.39 26.60 -2.40
C GLN A 627 -20.93 25.94 -3.69
N LYS A 628 -20.55 26.75 -4.66
CA LYS A 628 -19.86 26.31 -5.87
C LYS A 628 -18.61 25.52 -5.50
N ASN A 629 -18.29 24.55 -6.33
CA ASN A 629 -17.05 23.77 -6.19
C ASN A 629 -15.83 24.70 -6.36
N PRO A 630 -14.99 24.86 -5.32
CA PRO A 630 -13.83 25.76 -5.40
C PRO A 630 -12.59 25.09 -5.99
N TYR A 631 -12.68 23.81 -6.34
CA TYR A 631 -11.57 23.03 -6.85
C TYR A 631 -11.52 23.04 -8.39
N THR A 632 -10.43 22.54 -8.94
CA THR A 632 -10.16 22.53 -10.39
C THR A 632 -9.36 21.28 -10.78
N TYR A 633 -8.98 21.24 -12.06
CA TYR A 633 -8.24 20.12 -12.66
C TYR A 633 -6.92 19.84 -11.94
N LEU A 634 -6.46 18.58 -12.08
CA LEU A 634 -5.23 18.09 -11.47
C LEU A 634 -3.99 18.87 -11.86
N LYS A 635 -3.15 19.09 -10.86
CA LYS A 635 -1.77 19.59 -10.98
C LYS A 635 -0.82 18.53 -10.38
N PRO A 636 0.45 18.49 -10.81
CA PRO A 636 1.42 17.64 -10.17
C PRO A 636 1.57 17.98 -8.68
N GLU A 637 1.60 16.94 -7.85
CA GLU A 637 1.91 17.05 -6.42
C GLU A 637 3.40 17.37 -6.26
N PHE A 638 3.74 18.21 -5.29
CA PHE A 638 5.10 18.67 -5.05
C PHE A 638 5.49 18.48 -3.59
N VAL A 639 6.69 17.95 -3.35
CA VAL A 639 7.28 17.82 -2.01
C VAL A 639 8.61 18.52 -1.91
N ARG A 640 8.86 19.18 -0.77
CA ARG A 640 10.18 19.58 -0.29
C ARG A 640 10.51 18.79 0.95
N SER A 641 11.69 18.16 0.96
CA SER A 641 12.16 17.30 2.03
C SER A 641 13.51 17.79 2.55
N PHE A 642 13.60 17.90 3.86
CA PHE A 642 14.84 18.10 4.61
C PHE A 642 15.10 16.88 5.48
N GLU A 643 16.35 16.42 5.49
CA GLU A 643 16.74 15.30 6.32
C GLU A 643 18.10 15.58 6.97
N PHE A 644 18.19 15.25 8.27
CA PHE A 644 19.44 15.18 9.01
C PHE A 644 19.55 13.78 9.61
N GLY A 645 20.73 13.18 9.54
CA GLY A 645 20.95 11.86 10.12
C GLY A 645 22.37 11.66 10.62
N PHE A 646 22.48 10.69 11.50
CA PHE A 646 23.75 10.19 12.03
C PHE A 646 23.80 8.68 11.88
N ARG A 647 24.95 8.18 11.42
CA ARG A 647 25.21 6.75 11.33
C ARG A 647 26.61 6.45 11.80
N GLY A 648 26.75 5.51 12.74
CA GLY A 648 28.04 5.24 13.30
C GLY A 648 28.18 3.93 14.07
N LEU A 649 29.44 3.62 14.40
CA LEU A 649 29.82 2.49 15.22
C LEU A 649 30.43 2.97 16.54
N ALA A 650 29.97 2.40 17.66
CA ALA A 650 30.45 2.70 19.00
C ALA A 650 30.87 1.41 19.74
N LEU A 651 31.31 1.54 20.99
CA LEU A 651 31.69 0.43 21.88
C LEU A 651 32.62 -0.57 21.21
N LYS A 652 33.75 -0.07 20.68
CA LYS A 652 34.73 -0.88 19.92
C LYS A 652 34.11 -1.57 18.71
N LYS A 653 33.11 -0.91 18.06
CA LYS A 653 32.37 -1.36 16.87
C LYS A 653 31.37 -2.50 17.13
N SER A 654 31.02 -2.79 18.38
CA SER A 654 29.96 -3.75 18.72
C SER A 654 28.55 -3.14 18.72
N LEU A 655 28.44 -1.81 18.73
CA LEU A 655 27.18 -1.10 18.66
C LEU A 655 27.10 -0.28 17.37
N PHE A 656 26.14 -0.58 16.53
CA PHE A 656 25.74 0.23 15.38
C PHE A 656 24.58 1.14 15.78
N ILE A 657 24.64 2.41 15.38
CA ILE A 657 23.62 3.43 15.67
C ILE A 657 23.28 4.10 14.35
N ASP A 658 21.99 4.21 14.04
CA ASP A 658 21.46 4.97 12.92
C ASP A 658 20.26 5.79 13.36
N THR A 659 20.29 7.09 13.18
CA THR A 659 19.19 7.99 13.53
C THR A 659 18.93 8.99 12.41
N ASP A 660 17.66 9.32 12.23
CA ASP A 660 17.18 10.26 11.22
C ASP A 660 16.14 11.21 11.81
N PHE A 661 16.18 12.43 11.31
CA PHE A 661 15.17 13.46 11.49
C PHE A 661 14.77 13.96 10.11
N TYR A 662 13.49 14.01 9.81
CA TYR A 662 12.99 14.46 8.53
C TYR A 662 11.84 15.46 8.68
N TYR A 663 11.73 16.36 7.69
CA TYR A 663 10.65 17.33 7.56
C TYR A 663 10.28 17.47 6.09
N ASN A 664 9.03 17.09 5.77
CA ASN A 664 8.46 17.12 4.43
C ASN A 664 7.32 18.14 4.38
N ARG A 665 7.30 18.94 3.32
CA ARG A 665 6.19 19.84 3.01
C ARG A 665 5.63 19.51 1.65
N TYR A 666 4.34 19.13 1.62
CA TYR A 666 3.60 18.83 0.40
C TYR A 666 2.74 20.01 -0.02
N GLU A 667 2.69 20.26 -1.32
CA GLU A 667 1.84 21.23 -1.98
C GLU A 667 1.09 20.56 -3.13
N ASN A 668 -0.12 21.03 -3.46
CA ASN A 668 -0.99 20.42 -4.47
C ASN A 668 -1.23 18.93 -4.21
N PHE A 669 -1.43 18.56 -2.96
CA PHE A 669 -1.66 17.17 -2.59
C PHE A 669 -2.89 16.63 -3.32
N ILE A 670 -2.74 15.50 -4.04
CA ILE A 670 -3.83 14.92 -4.82
C ILE A 670 -4.80 14.20 -3.90
N ALA A 671 -6.06 14.57 -4.00
CA ALA A 671 -7.18 14.07 -3.21
C ALA A 671 -8.46 14.04 -4.05
N GLN A 672 -9.59 13.71 -3.45
CA GLN A 672 -10.88 13.67 -4.13
C GLN A 672 -11.88 14.62 -3.47
N VAL A 673 -12.72 15.26 -4.30
CA VAL A 673 -13.86 16.06 -3.85
C VAL A 673 -15.16 15.43 -4.38
N GLU A 674 -16.18 15.37 -3.51
CA GLU A 674 -17.53 15.03 -3.92
C GLU A 674 -18.31 16.30 -4.25
N ALA A 675 -18.96 16.29 -5.41
CA ALA A 675 -19.72 17.43 -5.92
C ALA A 675 -20.92 16.96 -6.75
N SER A 676 -21.92 17.84 -6.91
CA SER A 676 -23.06 17.54 -7.75
C SER A 676 -23.36 18.68 -8.72
N ILE A 677 -23.79 18.32 -9.92
CA ILE A 677 -24.33 19.23 -10.92
C ILE A 677 -25.87 19.14 -10.87
N PRO A 678 -26.59 20.25 -10.68
CA PRO A 678 -28.04 20.25 -10.78
C PRO A 678 -28.48 20.00 -12.23
N ASN A 679 -29.58 19.23 -12.41
CA ASN A 679 -30.13 18.94 -13.74
C ASN A 679 -30.92 20.14 -14.32
N THR A 680 -30.46 21.35 -14.05
CA THR A 680 -31.01 22.62 -14.54
C THR A 680 -29.91 23.66 -14.67
N THR A 681 -30.03 24.55 -15.64
CA THR A 681 -29.17 25.73 -15.81
C THR A 681 -29.82 27.01 -15.30
N ASP A 682 -31.11 26.95 -14.92
CA ASP A 682 -31.84 28.09 -14.35
C ASP A 682 -31.38 28.36 -12.91
N PRO A 683 -30.74 29.52 -12.62
CA PRO A 683 -30.24 29.82 -11.28
C PRO A 683 -31.33 29.79 -10.19
N ALA A 684 -32.60 30.11 -10.53
CA ALA A 684 -33.70 30.07 -9.59
C ALA A 684 -34.10 28.65 -9.18
N GLN A 685 -33.88 27.65 -10.05
CA GLN A 685 -34.22 26.25 -9.82
C GLN A 685 -33.06 25.43 -9.22
N ILE A 686 -31.84 25.94 -9.23
CA ILE A 686 -30.66 25.24 -8.70
C ILE A 686 -30.86 24.75 -7.26
N PRO A 687 -31.33 25.54 -6.28
CA PRO A 687 -31.52 25.08 -4.92
C PRO A 687 -32.53 23.92 -4.83
N THR A 688 -33.61 23.98 -5.58
CA THR A 688 -34.63 22.92 -5.66
C THR A 688 -34.04 21.64 -6.26
N ALA A 689 -33.25 21.76 -7.32
CA ALA A 689 -32.62 20.63 -7.96
C ALA A 689 -31.55 19.98 -7.06
N LEU A 690 -30.83 20.74 -6.23
CA LEU A 690 -29.83 20.21 -5.30
C LEU A 690 -30.45 19.67 -4.00
N TYR A 691 -31.73 19.93 -3.72
CA TYR A 691 -32.40 19.36 -2.56
C TYR A 691 -32.73 17.86 -2.75
N ALA A 692 -33.06 17.43 -3.96
CA ALA A 692 -33.41 16.04 -4.25
C ALA A 692 -32.29 15.31 -5.00
N LYS A 693 -32.00 14.07 -4.62
CA LYS A 693 -30.97 13.24 -5.26
C LYS A 693 -31.28 12.90 -6.73
N THR A 694 -32.55 12.86 -7.11
CA THR A 694 -33.01 12.49 -8.46
C THR A 694 -32.89 13.61 -9.48
N THR A 695 -32.68 14.84 -9.04
CA THR A 695 -32.59 16.06 -9.88
C THR A 695 -31.16 16.61 -9.97
N GLN A 696 -30.17 15.80 -9.62
CA GLN A 696 -28.75 16.16 -9.68
C GLN A 696 -27.89 14.97 -10.14
N SER A 697 -26.82 15.26 -10.85
CA SER A 697 -25.78 14.30 -11.21
C SER A 697 -24.64 14.39 -10.19
N ARG A 698 -24.33 13.28 -9.53
CA ARG A 698 -23.33 13.21 -8.46
C ARG A 698 -22.00 12.73 -8.98
N TYR A 699 -20.92 13.43 -8.59
CA TYR A 699 -19.56 13.14 -9.02
C TYR A 699 -18.60 13.02 -7.83
N ARG A 700 -17.58 12.20 -8.00
CA ARG A 700 -16.37 12.20 -7.20
C ARG A 700 -15.19 12.50 -8.13
N LEU A 701 -14.57 13.66 -7.94
CA LEU A 701 -13.58 14.22 -8.83
C LEU A 701 -12.19 14.18 -8.20
N TRP A 702 -11.21 13.75 -8.94
CA TRP A 702 -9.82 13.90 -8.56
C TRP A 702 -9.37 15.35 -8.73
N THR A 703 -8.77 15.93 -7.70
CA THR A 703 -8.31 17.30 -7.64
C THR A 703 -7.10 17.45 -6.71
N ASN A 704 -6.69 18.68 -6.43
CA ASN A 704 -5.64 18.96 -5.46
C ASN A 704 -6.20 19.68 -4.24
N SER A 705 -5.77 19.25 -3.06
CA SER A 705 -6.01 19.99 -1.81
C SER A 705 -5.36 21.37 -1.89
N LYS A 706 -6.04 22.37 -1.33
CA LYS A 706 -5.53 23.72 -1.14
C LYS A 706 -4.65 23.85 0.11
N SER A 707 -4.75 22.86 1.00
CA SER A 707 -3.96 22.81 2.22
C SER A 707 -2.51 22.46 1.92
N LYS A 708 -1.59 23.03 2.68
CA LYS A 708 -0.22 22.56 2.77
C LYS A 708 -0.15 21.48 3.83
N ILE A 709 0.43 20.36 3.50
CA ILE A 709 0.56 19.21 4.38
C ILE A 709 2.01 19.11 4.82
N TYR A 710 2.23 19.00 6.12
CA TYR A 710 3.55 18.84 6.74
C TYR A 710 3.61 17.45 7.36
N ASN A 711 4.64 16.68 6.95
CA ASN A 711 4.94 15.38 7.56
C ASN A 711 6.36 15.43 8.10
N TYR A 712 6.51 15.16 9.37
CA TYR A 712 7.82 15.17 10.03
C TYR A 712 7.94 14.04 11.04
N GLY A 713 9.17 13.66 11.33
CA GLY A 713 9.42 12.58 12.27
C GLY A 713 10.89 12.38 12.55
N SER A 714 11.13 11.37 13.36
CA SER A 714 12.46 10.92 13.73
C SER A 714 12.49 9.41 13.93
N SER A 715 13.65 8.83 13.76
CA SER A 715 13.85 7.41 13.98
C SER A 715 15.21 7.13 14.63
N LEU A 716 15.26 6.06 15.39
CA LEU A 716 16.49 5.52 15.99
C LEU A 716 16.54 4.02 15.75
N GLY A 717 17.58 3.54 15.12
CA GLY A 717 17.91 2.12 14.95
C GLY A 717 19.19 1.79 15.70
N LEU A 718 19.18 0.68 16.43
CA LEU A 718 20.31 0.17 17.18
C LEU A 718 20.53 -1.30 16.85
N LYS A 719 21.78 -1.73 16.63
CA LYS A 719 22.18 -3.13 16.54
C LYS A 719 23.38 -3.34 17.45
N TYR A 720 23.21 -4.15 18.47
CA TYR A 720 24.26 -4.48 19.44
C TYR A 720 24.63 -5.96 19.37
N ARG A 721 25.89 -6.25 19.20
CA ARG A 721 26.44 -7.61 19.18
C ARG A 721 27.12 -7.86 20.53
N PHE A 722 26.54 -8.71 21.35
CA PHE A 722 27.10 -9.12 22.63
C PHE A 722 28.36 -9.97 22.46
N ASN A 723 28.29 -10.91 21.49
CA ASN A 723 29.36 -11.82 21.10
C ASN A 723 29.07 -12.42 19.72
N LYS A 724 29.80 -13.46 19.31
CA LYS A 724 29.59 -14.12 18.00
C LYS A 724 28.24 -14.81 17.85
N MET A 725 27.58 -15.17 18.96
CA MET A 725 26.32 -15.92 18.96
C MET A 725 25.08 -15.07 19.25
N PHE A 726 25.21 -13.99 20.01
CA PHE A 726 24.09 -13.20 20.47
C PHE A 726 24.14 -11.76 20.01
N SER A 727 23.02 -11.30 19.46
CA SER A 727 22.82 -9.90 19.09
C SER A 727 21.41 -9.41 19.46
N ALA A 728 21.26 -8.10 19.63
CA ALA A 728 19.98 -7.44 19.78
C ALA A 728 19.89 -6.32 18.76
N LEU A 729 18.73 -6.20 18.16
CA LEU A 729 18.37 -5.15 17.22
C LEU A 729 17.13 -4.46 17.75
N GLY A 730 17.02 -3.16 17.55
CA GLY A 730 15.80 -2.45 17.90
C GLY A 730 15.70 -1.15 17.14
N ASN A 731 14.47 -0.72 16.90
CA ASN A 731 14.22 0.59 16.33
C ASN A 731 12.94 1.21 16.92
N VAL A 732 12.92 2.53 16.90
CA VAL A 732 11.77 3.37 17.23
C VAL A 732 11.60 4.38 16.12
N THR A 733 10.38 4.51 15.64
CA THR A 733 9.99 5.50 14.64
C THR A 733 8.86 6.37 15.18
N TYR A 734 9.02 7.67 15.06
CA TYR A 734 8.00 8.68 15.30
C TYR A 734 7.67 9.38 13.99
N SER A 735 6.37 9.51 13.67
CA SER A 735 5.88 10.19 12.46
C SER A 735 4.62 10.97 12.77
N LYS A 736 4.53 12.22 12.30
CA LYS A 736 3.37 13.07 12.51
C LYS A 736 3.03 13.85 11.24
N LEU A 737 1.73 14.08 11.05
CA LEU A 737 1.20 14.92 9.99
C LEU A 737 0.47 16.12 10.60
N ASP A 738 0.72 17.32 10.06
CA ASP A 738 -0.01 18.56 10.36
C ASP A 738 -0.50 19.20 9.04
N ARG A 739 -1.62 19.92 9.09
CA ARG A 739 -2.19 20.65 7.96
C ARG A 739 -2.37 22.14 8.27
N THR A 740 -2.34 23.00 7.26
CA THR A 740 -2.66 24.43 7.42
C THR A 740 -4.14 24.70 7.50
N ASP A 741 -4.97 23.84 6.92
CA ASP A 741 -6.42 23.96 6.91
C ASP A 741 -7.06 22.57 6.99
N ASP A 742 -7.59 22.22 8.18
CA ASP A 742 -8.27 20.95 8.41
C ASP A 742 -9.70 20.93 7.84
N LYS A 743 -10.19 22.05 7.31
CA LYS A 743 -11.57 22.23 6.88
C LYS A 743 -11.78 22.10 5.38
N ASP A 744 -10.74 21.80 4.59
CA ASP A 744 -10.93 21.60 3.15
C ASP A 744 -11.76 20.34 2.83
N GLY A 745 -11.95 19.46 3.82
CA GLY A 745 -12.80 18.27 3.70
C GLY A 745 -12.23 17.16 2.81
N LEU A 746 -10.99 17.32 2.36
CA LEU A 746 -10.32 16.33 1.50
C LEU A 746 -9.49 15.35 2.33
N GLU A 747 -9.53 14.09 1.94
CA GLU A 747 -8.77 13.01 2.57
C GLU A 747 -7.28 13.13 2.24
N ASP A 748 -6.38 12.99 3.24
CA ASP A 748 -4.94 12.92 3.01
C ASP A 748 -4.41 11.48 2.98
N GLY A 749 -5.13 10.54 3.59
CA GLY A 749 -4.73 9.14 3.65
C GLY A 749 -3.40 8.92 4.37
N PHE A 750 -3.07 9.71 5.42
CA PHE A 750 -1.84 9.54 6.18
C PHE A 750 -1.74 8.15 6.83
N ASN A 751 -2.83 7.68 7.45
CA ASN A 751 -3.07 6.30 7.86
C ASN A 751 -1.86 5.62 8.56
N THR A 752 -1.15 6.36 9.40
CA THR A 752 0.13 5.91 9.95
C THR A 752 0.15 6.11 11.46
N PRO A 753 0.58 5.09 12.23
CA PRO A 753 0.76 5.24 13.67
C PRO A 753 1.86 6.27 13.96
N GLN A 754 1.66 7.09 14.99
CA GLN A 754 2.65 8.08 15.40
C GLN A 754 3.92 7.43 15.94
N ILE A 755 3.80 6.29 16.63
CA ILE A 755 4.93 5.58 17.21
C ILE A 755 4.89 4.12 16.79
N MET A 756 6.01 3.64 16.26
CA MET A 756 6.28 2.22 16.02
C MET A 756 7.56 1.82 16.75
N VAL A 757 7.56 0.65 17.36
CA VAL A 757 8.70 0.09 18.09
C VAL A 757 8.90 -1.36 17.66
N ASN A 758 10.13 -1.70 17.30
CA ASN A 758 10.55 -3.08 17.06
C ASN A 758 11.76 -3.41 17.90
N GLY A 759 11.82 -4.64 18.41
CA GLY A 759 12.98 -5.14 19.15
C GLY A 759 13.13 -6.64 18.92
N THR A 760 14.32 -7.05 18.48
CA THR A 760 14.64 -8.46 18.17
C THR A 760 15.89 -8.88 18.95
N VAL A 761 15.82 -10.02 19.59
CA VAL A 761 16.98 -10.73 20.14
C VAL A 761 17.23 -11.95 19.27
N VAL A 762 18.47 -12.11 18.84
CA VAL A 762 18.89 -13.20 17.94
C VAL A 762 20.00 -14.00 18.61
N ALA A 763 19.86 -15.32 18.59
CA ALA A 763 20.88 -16.28 18.93
C ALA A 763 21.25 -17.07 17.66
N GLU A 764 22.47 -16.87 17.16
CA GLU A 764 22.97 -17.56 15.94
C GLU A 764 23.96 -18.67 16.35
N ASN A 765 23.72 -19.86 15.80
CA ASN A 765 24.62 -21.01 15.99
C ASN A 765 25.04 -21.24 17.47
N PHE A 766 24.12 -20.93 18.40
CA PHE A 766 24.41 -20.99 19.84
C PHE A 766 24.61 -22.41 20.35
N TRP A 767 24.12 -23.42 19.63
CA TRP A 767 24.39 -24.81 19.85
C TRP A 767 24.35 -25.58 18.52
N LYS A 768 25.52 -26.02 18.00
CA LYS A 768 25.65 -26.86 16.77
C LYS A 768 24.69 -26.47 15.63
N ASN A 769 24.83 -25.30 15.04
CA ASN A 769 23.98 -24.83 13.92
C ASN A 769 22.52 -24.55 14.29
N LEU A 770 22.18 -24.48 15.58
CA LEU A 770 20.88 -24.06 16.08
C LEU A 770 20.84 -22.55 16.22
N GLY A 771 19.86 -21.91 15.62
CA GLY A 771 19.55 -20.49 15.76
C GLY A 771 18.16 -20.28 16.35
N ALA A 772 17.95 -19.16 17.03
CA ALA A 772 16.64 -18.76 17.54
C ALA A 772 16.51 -17.24 17.55
N SER A 773 15.29 -16.75 17.48
CA SER A 773 15.01 -15.34 17.71
C SER A 773 13.62 -15.10 18.27
N VAL A 774 13.51 -13.95 18.97
CA VAL A 774 12.25 -13.39 19.43
C VAL A 774 12.21 -11.93 19.04
N THR A 775 11.11 -11.53 18.43
CA THR A 775 10.84 -10.14 18.00
C THR A 775 9.60 -9.62 18.71
N TYR A 776 9.72 -8.47 19.34
CA TYR A 776 8.60 -7.69 19.84
C TYR A 776 8.30 -6.56 18.87
N ARG A 777 7.03 -6.35 18.54
CA ARG A 777 6.56 -5.20 17.74
C ARG A 777 5.41 -4.51 18.44
N GLN A 778 5.37 -3.20 18.33
CA GLN A 778 4.29 -2.36 18.87
C GLN A 778 4.05 -1.17 17.96
N GLN A 779 2.79 -0.81 17.79
CA GLN A 779 2.39 0.47 17.21
C GLN A 779 1.31 1.16 18.04
N SER A 780 1.31 2.50 17.99
CA SER A 780 0.25 3.31 18.56
C SER A 780 -1.02 3.23 17.71
N LYS A 781 -2.16 3.57 18.31
CA LYS A 781 -3.40 3.78 17.57
C LYS A 781 -3.25 4.94 16.57
N TYR A 782 -4.06 4.93 15.52
CA TYR A 782 -4.08 6.00 14.52
C TYR A 782 -5.42 6.10 13.81
N ASP A 783 -5.72 7.30 13.30
CA ASP A 783 -6.90 7.53 12.47
C ASP A 783 -6.65 6.99 11.07
N TYR A 784 -7.57 6.17 10.60
CA TYR A 784 -7.59 5.61 9.25
C TYR A 784 -8.70 6.28 8.44
N VAL A 785 -8.34 6.79 7.28
CA VAL A 785 -9.26 7.46 6.36
C VAL A 785 -9.15 6.83 4.98
N SER A 786 -10.24 6.28 4.51
CA SER A 786 -10.35 5.73 3.16
C SER A 786 -11.77 5.85 2.64
N PHE A 787 -11.94 5.64 1.34
CA PHE A 787 -13.27 5.59 0.74
C PHE A 787 -14.15 4.45 1.29
N LEU A 788 -13.53 3.32 1.62
CA LEU A 788 -14.27 2.17 2.13
C LEU A 788 -14.82 2.47 3.53
N VAL A 789 -13.97 3.00 4.41
CA VAL A 789 -14.27 3.21 5.81
C VAL A 789 -13.31 4.22 6.43
N SER A 790 -13.80 5.00 7.40
CA SER A 790 -12.98 5.88 8.22
C SER A 790 -13.24 5.61 9.70
N GLY A 791 -12.20 5.67 10.53
CA GLY A 791 -12.27 5.42 11.97
C GLY A 791 -10.88 5.19 12.56
N GLU A 792 -10.82 4.75 13.82
CA GLU A 792 -9.58 4.48 14.53
C GLU A 792 -9.13 3.02 14.35
N VAL A 793 -7.87 2.82 13.94
CA VAL A 793 -7.18 1.54 14.08
C VAL A 793 -6.59 1.48 15.49
N PRO A 794 -6.96 0.49 16.33
CA PRO A 794 -6.47 0.38 17.69
C PRO A 794 -4.96 0.14 17.78
N ALA A 795 -4.34 0.57 18.89
CA ALA A 795 -2.96 0.21 19.19
C ALA A 795 -2.85 -1.30 19.42
N TYR A 796 -1.75 -1.88 18.95
CA TYR A 796 -1.47 -3.30 19.20
C TYR A 796 0.01 -3.56 19.43
N TRP A 797 0.29 -4.75 19.94
CA TRP A 797 1.63 -5.31 20.00
C TRP A 797 1.61 -6.81 19.73
N THR A 798 2.69 -7.31 19.16
CA THR A 798 2.86 -8.73 18.86
C THR A 798 4.23 -9.23 19.27
N ILE A 799 4.33 -10.54 19.45
CA ILE A 799 5.59 -11.26 19.59
C ILE A 799 5.68 -12.26 18.46
N ASP A 800 6.81 -12.27 17.78
CA ASP A 800 7.16 -13.31 16.82
C ASP A 800 8.32 -14.11 17.39
N ALA A 801 8.35 -15.39 17.11
CA ALA A 801 9.42 -16.27 17.57
C ALA A 801 9.75 -17.33 16.53
N GLN A 802 11.01 -17.74 16.48
CA GLN A 802 11.43 -18.85 15.63
C GLN A 802 12.64 -19.57 16.21
N VAL A 803 12.79 -20.84 15.79
CA VAL A 803 13.98 -21.66 15.94
C VAL A 803 14.33 -22.21 14.57
N ASN A 804 15.61 -22.21 14.22
CA ASN A 804 16.09 -22.78 12.98
C ASN A 804 17.29 -23.70 13.23
N TYR A 805 17.42 -24.73 12.41
CA TYR A 805 18.54 -25.64 12.45
C TYR A 805 19.06 -25.89 11.04
N THR A 806 20.39 -25.80 10.87
CA THR A 806 21.07 -26.08 9.60
C THR A 806 21.71 -27.45 9.64
N PHE A 807 21.17 -28.36 8.83
CA PHE A 807 21.81 -29.68 8.54
C PHE A 807 22.82 -29.46 7.41
N GLU A 808 24.09 -29.33 7.73
CA GLU A 808 25.17 -29.10 6.73
C GLU A 808 25.20 -30.16 5.63
N LYS A 809 25.00 -31.42 6.02
CA LYS A 809 24.76 -32.53 5.10
C LYS A 809 23.40 -33.12 5.45
N PRO A 810 22.37 -32.97 4.64
CA PRO A 810 22.30 -32.77 3.16
C PRO A 810 22.09 -31.34 2.67
N GLY A 811 22.44 -30.30 3.40
CA GLY A 811 22.22 -28.91 2.97
C GLY A 811 20.79 -28.42 3.21
N VAL A 812 20.16 -28.87 4.29
CA VAL A 812 18.77 -28.50 4.65
C VAL A 812 18.76 -27.50 5.79
N ILE A 813 17.97 -26.47 5.65
CA ILE A 813 17.62 -25.53 6.73
C ILE A 813 16.17 -25.79 7.12
N ALA A 814 15.96 -26.22 8.37
CA ALA A 814 14.63 -26.35 8.96
C ALA A 814 14.38 -25.14 9.87
N LYS A 815 13.23 -24.48 9.72
CA LYS A 815 12.80 -23.35 10.53
C LYS A 815 11.36 -23.57 11.00
N ILE A 816 11.12 -23.50 12.29
CA ILE A 816 9.80 -23.49 12.89
C ILE A 816 9.59 -22.15 13.58
N GLY A 817 8.45 -21.54 13.39
CA GLY A 817 8.18 -20.24 13.96
C GLY A 817 6.71 -19.85 13.96
N GLY A 818 6.46 -18.64 14.47
CA GLY A 818 5.15 -18.05 14.45
C GLY A 818 5.23 -16.53 14.52
N THR A 819 4.38 -15.88 13.75
CA THR A 819 4.11 -14.45 13.87
C THR A 819 2.87 -14.23 14.74
N ASN A 820 2.85 -13.14 15.50
CA ASN A 820 1.81 -12.90 16.52
C ASN A 820 1.62 -14.14 17.40
N PHE A 821 2.72 -14.69 17.93
CA PHE A 821 2.80 -15.98 18.59
C PHE A 821 1.80 -16.18 19.75
N LEU A 822 1.39 -15.08 20.39
CA LEU A 822 0.40 -15.07 21.45
C LEU A 822 -1.05 -15.01 20.96
N ASN A 823 -1.25 -15.05 19.65
CA ASN A 823 -2.54 -14.99 18.98
C ASN A 823 -3.45 -13.85 19.46
N LYS A 824 -2.91 -12.63 19.54
CA LYS A 824 -3.67 -11.43 19.85
C LYS A 824 -4.18 -10.81 18.55
N PRO A 825 -5.47 -10.91 18.24
CA PRO A 825 -5.98 -10.39 16.97
C PRO A 825 -5.79 -8.88 16.88
N TYR A 826 -5.39 -8.39 15.70
CA TYR A 826 -5.24 -6.98 15.43
C TYR A 826 -5.62 -6.64 13.98
N TYR A 827 -5.81 -5.35 13.69
CA TYR A 827 -6.03 -4.83 12.35
C TYR A 827 -4.79 -4.05 11.91
N SER A 828 -4.26 -4.35 10.72
CA SER A 828 -3.22 -3.50 10.09
C SER A 828 -3.83 -2.29 9.38
N ILE A 829 -5.10 -2.38 8.98
CA ILE A 829 -5.92 -1.32 8.38
C ILE A 829 -7.39 -1.53 8.75
N LEU A 830 -8.14 -0.45 8.83
CA LEU A 830 -9.57 -0.54 9.04
C LEU A 830 -10.28 -1.05 7.76
N GLY A 831 -11.31 -1.87 7.93
CA GLY A 831 -11.98 -2.57 6.82
C GLY A 831 -11.18 -3.73 6.24
N GLY A 832 -9.93 -3.92 6.68
CA GLY A 832 -9.12 -5.09 6.38
C GLY A 832 -9.42 -6.26 7.30
N PRO A 833 -8.70 -7.40 7.08
CA PRO A 833 -8.91 -8.60 7.87
C PRO A 833 -8.40 -8.46 9.30
N GLN A 834 -8.96 -9.26 10.20
CA GLN A 834 -8.43 -9.48 11.53
C GLN A 834 -7.26 -10.48 11.46
N ILE A 835 -6.06 -10.03 11.86
CA ILE A 835 -4.83 -10.81 11.78
C ILE A 835 -4.57 -11.50 13.12
N GLY A 836 -4.59 -12.83 13.12
CA GLY A 836 -4.25 -13.69 14.25
C GLY A 836 -2.82 -14.23 14.19
N ALA A 837 -2.56 -15.31 14.91
CA ALA A 837 -1.30 -16.03 14.84
C ALA A 837 -1.17 -16.81 13.53
N PHE A 838 0.05 -16.80 12.98
CA PHE A 838 0.43 -17.67 11.88
C PHE A 838 1.63 -18.51 12.32
N TYR A 839 1.42 -19.81 12.55
CA TYR A 839 2.47 -20.75 12.92
C TYR A 839 2.92 -21.54 11.69
N TYR A 840 4.22 -21.74 11.53
CA TYR A 840 4.76 -22.35 10.30
C TYR A 840 5.98 -23.23 10.55
N LEU A 841 6.15 -24.19 9.63
CA LEU A 841 7.37 -24.95 9.38
C LEU A 841 7.86 -24.62 7.98
N SER A 842 9.13 -24.27 7.85
CA SER A 842 9.79 -24.07 6.56
C SER A 842 11.01 -24.99 6.44
N LEU A 843 11.08 -25.71 5.35
CA LEU A 843 12.21 -26.55 4.99
C LEU A 843 12.83 -26.01 3.70
N THR A 844 14.09 -25.60 3.77
CA THR A 844 14.84 -25.14 2.59
C THR A 844 15.96 -26.13 2.30
N TRP A 845 15.93 -26.72 1.13
CA TRP A 845 16.95 -27.66 0.67
C TRP A 845 17.79 -27.00 -0.43
N ASN A 846 19.10 -26.89 -0.19
CA ASN A 846 20.09 -26.36 -1.13
C ASN A 846 20.88 -27.54 -1.71
N ILE A 847 20.78 -27.77 -3.03
CA ILE A 847 21.39 -28.88 -3.76
C ILE A 847 22.46 -28.31 -4.69
N GLY A 848 23.72 -28.68 -4.47
CA GLY A 848 24.87 -28.22 -5.26
C GLY A 848 25.59 -27.04 -4.59
N LYS A 849 26.60 -26.46 -5.27
CA LYS A 849 27.33 -25.28 -4.78
C LYS A 849 26.39 -24.06 -4.88
N LEU A 850 26.04 -23.52 -3.75
CA LEU A 850 25.51 -22.16 -3.67
C LEU A 850 26.65 -21.16 -3.72
#